data_8bae232d4b22129d73ec3df6d6488cb7
#
_entry.id   8bae232d4b22129d73ec3df6d6488cb7
#
_cell.length_a   1.000
_cell.length_b   1.000
_cell.length_c   1.000
_cell.angle_alpha   90.00
_cell.angle_beta   90.00
_cell.angle_gamma   90.00
#
_symmetry.space_group_name_H-M   'P 1'
#
loop_
_entity.id
_entity.type
_entity.pdbx_description
1 polymer ?
#
loop_
_entity_poly.entity_id
_entity_poly.type
_entity_poly.pdbx_seq_one_letter_code
_entity_poly.pdbx_strand_id
1 'polypeptide(L)'
;MKLISITLCNFRQFYGKSPEIKLAWGGQNITVIHGNNGAGKTALMNAFTWVLYGRFSAAFAAEEQLVNKRALAEAEMGKAVGCWAEIVFEHDSTRYQARRICRAYKSENTVEHGKAELFLNVAKDNGLWLKPDQHPDDIIGRILPESLHKYFFFDGERIEQIVRYDKKAEIAEATKELLGVEVLNRSLRHLLEAKKSLETDLNIIGNAETKKLLKDKQKIEQEAEQLSLRQVEIERELAHQGELKKAVNGNLLELSGAADLQNLRDELQKQRDLLRQQIVQATDALKRAISVRGYAVFLSDAAAEFEVIVGGLREKGALLSGIQRPFLEELLAQQRCICGAELVEGSESRQQVSGWMNKAGVGDVEETTIRISDRVNEIDKQVADFWEEIDRHQGNISRDRTELSRVENQLDDIHNKLRNFPDEDVSRLQKRLDEIEAKIGDLHRETGSNQQQIESLNVQVSALDKQIDKQQLNEQRQVLAQRRIAATQDAIDRLTEVRDRLEKQFCSQLEQRVQDIFSQISFTPYIPKLSDKYELTLVENTSGKESLVAASTGENQILSLSFIGGIIEGVREWSQKNTLMGPDSSTFPIVMDSPFGSLDEIYRKQIANKLPKLANQLVVLVTKTQWRGEVAREMESSIGREYVLVYNSPKADCEEDAIELGGTRYPLVKRSPNEFEYTEIVEVDYDF
;
A
#
# COMPACT_ATOMS: atom_id res chain seq x y z
N MET A 1 -3.10 11.95 -9.92
CA MET A 1 -4.21 11.24 -10.61
C MET A 1 -5.43 12.15 -10.68
N LYS A 2 -6.08 12.22 -11.84
CA LYS A 2 -7.29 13.00 -12.10
C LYS A 2 -8.35 12.08 -12.70
N LEU A 3 -9.48 11.93 -12.06
CA LEU A 3 -10.61 11.19 -12.60
C LEU A 3 -11.30 12.05 -13.67
N ILE A 4 -11.53 11.49 -14.86
CA ILE A 4 -12.19 12.18 -15.96
C ILE A 4 -13.67 11.84 -15.98
N SER A 5 -13.99 10.55 -15.94
CA SER A 5 -15.38 10.10 -15.97
C SER A 5 -15.55 8.69 -15.39
N ILE A 6 -16.80 8.36 -15.05
CA ILE A 6 -17.23 7.02 -14.71
C ILE A 6 -18.48 6.65 -15.49
N THR A 7 -18.55 5.40 -15.96
CA THR A 7 -19.70 4.81 -16.66
C THR A 7 -20.01 3.45 -16.06
N LEU A 8 -21.29 3.16 -15.87
CA LEU A 8 -21.79 1.91 -15.33
C LEU A 8 -22.61 1.15 -16.36
N CYS A 9 -22.68 -0.17 -16.23
CA CYS A 9 -23.58 -0.99 -17.02
C CYS A 9 -24.08 -2.18 -16.20
N ASN A 10 -25.37 -2.30 -16.06
CA ASN A 10 -26.04 -3.35 -15.28
C ASN A 10 -25.48 -3.52 -13.86
N PHE A 11 -25.03 -2.42 -13.27
CA PHE A 11 -24.36 -2.38 -11.97
C PHE A 11 -25.37 -2.05 -10.87
N ARG A 12 -25.71 -3.01 -10.01
CA ARG A 12 -26.71 -2.86 -8.94
C ARG A 12 -28.03 -2.31 -9.49
N GLN A 13 -28.51 -1.19 -8.97
CA GLN A 13 -29.74 -0.54 -9.45
C GLN A 13 -29.60 0.22 -10.78
N PHE A 14 -28.39 0.35 -11.30
CA PHE A 14 -28.18 0.99 -12.61
C PHE A 14 -28.41 -0.03 -13.72
N TYR A 15 -29.57 0.05 -14.38
CA TYR A 15 -29.96 -0.82 -15.49
C TYR A 15 -29.45 -0.32 -16.83
N GLY A 16 -28.95 -1.23 -17.66
CA GLY A 16 -28.37 -0.88 -18.95
C GLY A 16 -27.07 -0.09 -18.80
N LYS A 17 -26.62 0.53 -19.89
CA LYS A 17 -25.46 1.42 -19.88
C LYS A 17 -25.89 2.81 -19.42
N SER A 18 -25.28 3.30 -18.33
CA SER A 18 -25.53 4.66 -17.84
C SER A 18 -24.99 5.73 -18.78
N PRO A 19 -25.48 6.96 -18.71
CA PRO A 19 -24.74 8.11 -19.20
C PRO A 19 -23.34 8.17 -18.58
N GLU A 20 -22.42 8.80 -19.28
CA GLU A 20 -21.08 9.08 -18.76
C GLU A 20 -21.17 10.20 -17.72
N ILE A 21 -20.81 9.91 -16.48
CA ILE A 21 -20.67 10.91 -15.42
C ILE A 21 -19.30 11.55 -15.57
N LYS A 22 -19.23 12.75 -16.12
CA LYS A 22 -17.99 13.53 -16.22
C LYS A 22 -17.71 14.20 -14.89
N LEU A 23 -16.44 14.20 -14.49
CA LEU A 23 -16.01 14.69 -13.18
C LEU A 23 -15.30 16.04 -13.32
N ALA A 24 -15.65 16.97 -12.45
CA ALA A 24 -15.11 18.33 -12.41
C ALA A 24 -13.63 18.34 -12.02
N TRP A 25 -12.90 19.35 -12.49
CA TRP A 25 -11.49 19.55 -12.21
C TRP A 25 -11.10 21.03 -12.36
N GLY A 26 -10.06 21.48 -11.66
CA GLY A 26 -9.50 22.82 -11.78
C GLY A 26 -10.11 23.83 -10.81
N GLY A 27 -10.49 25.01 -11.27
CA GLY A 27 -11.07 26.05 -10.41
C GLY A 27 -12.43 25.68 -9.80
N GLN A 28 -13.22 24.93 -10.56
CA GLN A 28 -14.49 24.32 -10.14
C GLN A 28 -14.27 22.81 -10.02
N ASN A 29 -13.66 22.37 -8.93
CA ASN A 29 -13.15 21.03 -8.73
C ASN A 29 -14.15 20.03 -8.12
N ILE A 30 -15.41 20.46 -7.90
CA ILE A 30 -16.42 19.64 -7.22
C ILE A 30 -17.41 19.07 -8.23
N THR A 31 -17.66 17.78 -8.12
CA THR A 31 -18.83 17.12 -8.71
C THR A 31 -19.79 16.75 -7.60
N VAL A 32 -21.02 17.27 -7.67
CA VAL A 32 -22.09 16.95 -6.72
C VAL A 32 -23.04 15.94 -7.34
N ILE A 33 -23.40 14.91 -6.59
CA ILE A 33 -24.35 13.89 -7.02
C ILE A 33 -25.47 13.78 -5.99
N HIS A 34 -26.65 14.24 -6.35
CA HIS A 34 -27.83 14.21 -5.53
C HIS A 34 -28.58 12.88 -5.64
N GLY A 35 -29.09 12.39 -4.52
CA GLY A 35 -29.91 11.19 -4.50
C GLY A 35 -30.45 10.88 -3.12
N ASN A 36 -31.69 10.44 -3.03
CA ASN A 36 -32.28 10.00 -1.78
C ASN A 36 -31.66 8.67 -1.28
N ASN A 37 -31.98 8.29 -0.06
CA ASN A 37 -31.55 7.00 0.47
C ASN A 37 -32.10 5.86 -0.43
N GLY A 38 -31.25 4.91 -0.79
CA GLY A 38 -31.60 3.86 -1.73
C GLY A 38 -31.39 4.20 -3.21
N ALA A 39 -31.16 5.47 -3.59
CA ALA A 39 -30.96 5.89 -4.99
C ALA A 39 -29.62 5.40 -5.61
N GLY A 40 -28.74 4.75 -4.86
CA GLY A 40 -27.50 4.18 -5.39
C GLY A 40 -26.24 5.00 -5.18
N LYS A 41 -26.27 5.99 -4.29
CA LYS A 41 -25.07 6.77 -3.92
C LYS A 41 -23.91 5.88 -3.49
N THR A 42 -24.15 5.03 -2.49
CA THR A 42 -23.14 4.08 -2.00
C THR A 42 -22.74 3.06 -3.06
N ALA A 43 -23.65 2.64 -3.96
CA ALA A 43 -23.29 1.77 -5.07
C ALA A 43 -22.36 2.48 -6.07
N LEU A 44 -22.61 3.76 -6.35
CA LEU A 44 -21.75 4.56 -7.23
C LEU A 44 -20.37 4.80 -6.59
N MET A 45 -20.29 5.13 -5.28
CA MET A 45 -19.01 5.23 -4.57
C MET A 45 -18.24 3.90 -4.64
N ASN A 46 -18.92 2.78 -4.40
CA ASN A 46 -18.32 1.46 -4.50
C ASN A 46 -17.90 1.07 -5.92
N ALA A 47 -18.50 1.65 -6.96
CA ALA A 47 -18.06 1.43 -8.33
C ALA A 47 -16.62 1.94 -8.54
N PHE A 48 -16.22 3.06 -7.93
CA PHE A 48 -14.84 3.55 -7.99
C PHE A 48 -13.86 2.55 -7.37
N THR A 49 -14.12 2.10 -6.14
CA THR A 49 -13.24 1.16 -5.44
C THR A 49 -13.26 -0.22 -6.08
N TRP A 50 -14.40 -0.65 -6.61
CA TRP A 50 -14.50 -1.92 -7.30
C TRP A 50 -13.71 -1.92 -8.61
N VAL A 51 -13.79 -0.86 -9.42
CA VAL A 51 -13.00 -0.77 -10.66
C VAL A 51 -11.51 -0.79 -10.35
N LEU A 52 -11.05 0.05 -9.42
CA LEU A 52 -9.62 0.23 -9.15
C LEU A 52 -9.03 -0.97 -8.40
N TYR A 53 -9.74 -1.49 -7.37
CA TYR A 53 -9.15 -2.47 -6.44
C TYR A 53 -9.93 -3.79 -6.33
N GLY A 54 -11.09 -3.91 -6.97
CA GLY A 54 -11.96 -5.09 -6.79
C GLY A 54 -12.61 -5.16 -5.42
N ARG A 55 -12.69 -4.04 -4.68
CA ARG A 55 -13.18 -3.97 -3.30
C ARG A 55 -14.49 -3.23 -3.19
N PHE A 56 -15.25 -3.60 -2.15
CA PHE A 56 -16.47 -2.93 -1.73
C PHE A 56 -16.34 -2.42 -0.30
N SER A 57 -17.08 -1.35 0.03
CA SER A 57 -17.21 -0.91 1.43
C SER A 57 -18.02 -1.92 2.23
N ALA A 58 -17.83 -1.92 3.57
CA ALA A 58 -18.56 -2.81 4.48
C ALA A 58 -20.11 -2.66 4.42
N ALA A 59 -20.60 -1.54 3.91
CA ALA A 59 -22.03 -1.31 3.69
C ALA A 59 -22.58 -2.00 2.42
N PHE A 60 -21.70 -2.55 1.59
CA PHE A 60 -22.09 -3.20 0.34
C PHE A 60 -22.30 -4.70 0.60
N ALA A 61 -23.54 -5.14 0.63
CA ALA A 61 -23.86 -6.56 0.77
C ALA A 61 -23.43 -7.34 -0.49
N ALA A 62 -22.95 -8.53 -0.27
CA ALA A 62 -22.50 -9.61 -1.15
C ALA A 62 -22.35 -9.32 -2.67
N GLU A 63 -21.28 -9.83 -3.27
CA GLU A 63 -21.04 -9.85 -4.73
C GLU A 63 -22.20 -10.44 -5.52
N GLU A 64 -22.95 -11.34 -4.94
CA GLU A 64 -24.14 -11.96 -5.52
C GLU A 64 -25.21 -10.95 -5.95
N GLN A 65 -25.15 -9.72 -5.45
CA GLN A 65 -26.08 -8.65 -5.82
C GLN A 65 -25.46 -7.59 -6.75
N LEU A 66 -24.30 -7.85 -7.33
CA LEU A 66 -23.59 -6.88 -8.16
C LEU A 66 -24.33 -6.60 -9.48
N VAL A 67 -24.83 -7.65 -10.11
CA VAL A 67 -25.52 -7.56 -11.39
C VAL A 67 -26.94 -7.08 -11.20
N ASN A 68 -27.39 -6.17 -12.05
CA ASN A 68 -28.74 -5.60 -11.99
C ASN A 68 -29.82 -6.67 -12.09
N LYS A 69 -30.78 -6.64 -11.17
CA LYS A 69 -31.85 -7.66 -11.08
C LYS A 69 -32.75 -7.72 -12.32
N ARG A 70 -33.06 -6.58 -12.92
CA ARG A 70 -33.85 -6.49 -14.13
C ARG A 70 -33.10 -7.10 -15.31
N ALA A 71 -31.82 -6.76 -15.47
CA ALA A 71 -30.98 -7.32 -16.53
C ALA A 71 -30.86 -8.85 -16.43
N LEU A 72 -30.81 -9.40 -15.21
CA LEU A 72 -30.85 -10.84 -14.95
C LEU A 72 -32.20 -11.45 -15.24
N ALA A 73 -33.30 -10.77 -14.87
CA ALA A 73 -34.65 -11.26 -15.13
C ALA A 73 -34.98 -11.34 -16.62
N GLU A 74 -34.59 -10.32 -17.39
CA GLU A 74 -34.79 -10.23 -18.84
C GLU A 74 -33.85 -11.13 -19.66
N ALA A 75 -32.78 -11.65 -19.05
CA ALA A 75 -31.83 -12.52 -19.74
C ALA A 75 -32.42 -13.89 -20.04
N GLU A 76 -32.07 -14.41 -21.22
CA GLU A 76 -32.39 -15.79 -21.61
C GLU A 76 -31.56 -16.78 -20.75
N MET A 77 -32.14 -17.96 -20.51
CA MET A 77 -31.48 -19.03 -19.77
C MET A 77 -30.12 -19.38 -20.41
N GLY A 78 -29.08 -19.48 -19.56
CA GLY A 78 -27.73 -19.84 -20.00
C GLY A 78 -26.94 -18.72 -20.68
N LYS A 79 -27.55 -17.55 -20.96
CA LYS A 79 -26.80 -16.41 -21.47
C LYS A 79 -26.13 -15.60 -20.36
N ALA A 80 -24.91 -15.15 -20.61
CA ALA A 80 -24.17 -14.30 -19.71
C ALA A 80 -24.74 -12.88 -19.70
N VAL A 81 -25.04 -12.35 -18.52
CA VAL A 81 -25.33 -10.93 -18.31
C VAL A 81 -24.04 -10.25 -17.86
N GLY A 82 -23.56 -9.31 -18.66
CA GLY A 82 -22.39 -8.50 -18.32
C GLY A 82 -22.77 -7.35 -17.38
N CYS A 83 -22.06 -7.27 -16.26
CA CYS A 83 -22.04 -6.12 -15.36
C CYS A 83 -20.64 -5.51 -15.41
N TRP A 84 -20.55 -4.20 -15.63
CA TRP A 84 -19.24 -3.54 -15.63
C TRP A 84 -19.34 -2.10 -15.16
N ALA A 85 -18.22 -1.63 -14.62
CA ALA A 85 -17.98 -0.22 -14.39
C ALA A 85 -16.65 0.17 -15.03
N GLU A 86 -16.57 1.40 -15.54
CA GLU A 86 -15.43 1.93 -16.25
C GLU A 86 -15.08 3.30 -15.71
N ILE A 87 -13.80 3.53 -15.42
CA ILE A 87 -13.25 4.82 -15.03
C ILE A 87 -12.23 5.24 -16.07
N VAL A 88 -12.36 6.47 -16.56
CA VAL A 88 -11.32 7.14 -17.31
C VAL A 88 -10.62 8.11 -16.38
N PHE A 89 -9.29 8.02 -16.32
CA PHE A 89 -8.47 8.90 -15.50
C PHE A 89 -7.18 9.31 -16.20
N GLU A 90 -6.56 10.36 -15.73
CA GLU A 90 -5.30 10.90 -16.25
C GLU A 90 -4.26 10.94 -15.14
N HIS A 91 -3.05 10.51 -15.45
CA HIS A 91 -1.89 10.59 -14.56
C HIS A 91 -0.66 10.91 -15.41
N ASP A 92 0.11 11.92 -15.02
CA ASP A 92 1.30 12.41 -15.72
C ASP A 92 1.07 12.61 -17.24
N SER A 93 -0.03 13.32 -17.56
CA SER A 93 -0.47 13.60 -18.94
C SER A 93 -0.84 12.35 -19.77
N THR A 94 -0.82 11.19 -19.16
CA THR A 94 -1.24 9.93 -19.79
C THR A 94 -2.65 9.58 -19.36
N ARG A 95 -3.52 9.25 -20.31
CA ARG A 95 -4.91 8.84 -20.04
C ARG A 95 -5.00 7.33 -19.96
N TYR A 96 -5.74 6.87 -18.97
CA TYR A 96 -6.03 5.48 -18.69
C TYR A 96 -7.52 5.23 -18.71
N GLN A 97 -7.92 4.07 -19.21
CA GLN A 97 -9.28 3.56 -19.15
C GLN A 97 -9.27 2.24 -18.42
N ALA A 98 -9.77 2.23 -17.19
CA ALA A 98 -9.89 1.04 -16.36
C ALA A 98 -11.33 0.56 -16.38
N ARG A 99 -11.57 -0.68 -16.80
CA ARG A 99 -12.88 -1.31 -16.81
C ARG A 99 -12.82 -2.65 -16.10
N ARG A 100 -13.65 -2.80 -15.08
CA ARG A 100 -13.83 -4.10 -14.41
C ARG A 100 -15.17 -4.70 -14.83
N ILE A 101 -15.13 -5.98 -15.20
CA ILE A 101 -16.28 -6.70 -15.75
C ILE A 101 -16.53 -7.94 -14.89
N CYS A 102 -17.77 -8.15 -14.49
CA CYS A 102 -18.28 -9.39 -13.93
C CYS A 102 -19.39 -9.94 -14.83
N ARG A 103 -19.47 -11.25 -14.97
CA ARG A 103 -20.54 -11.92 -15.75
C ARG A 103 -21.36 -12.79 -14.81
N ALA A 104 -22.66 -12.71 -14.95
CA ALA A 104 -23.56 -13.62 -14.26
C ALA A 104 -24.33 -14.48 -15.28
N TYR A 105 -24.56 -15.74 -14.92
CA TYR A 105 -25.27 -16.72 -15.72
C TYR A 105 -26.55 -17.14 -14.98
N LYS A 106 -27.68 -17.01 -15.67
CA LYS A 106 -28.97 -17.44 -15.12
C LYS A 106 -29.14 -18.93 -15.34
N SER A 107 -29.28 -19.69 -14.26
CA SER A 107 -29.69 -21.08 -14.27
C SER A 107 -31.12 -21.21 -13.77
N GLU A 108 -31.76 -22.42 -13.82
CA GLU A 108 -33.15 -22.59 -13.50
C GLU A 108 -33.56 -22.11 -12.10
N ASN A 109 -32.69 -22.28 -11.09
CA ASN A 109 -32.96 -21.89 -9.70
C ASN A 109 -31.86 -21.06 -9.05
N THR A 110 -30.76 -20.75 -9.75
CA THR A 110 -29.58 -20.05 -9.19
C THR A 110 -29.02 -19.08 -10.19
N VAL A 111 -28.26 -18.12 -9.70
CA VAL A 111 -27.44 -17.22 -10.53
C VAL A 111 -25.98 -17.53 -10.20
N GLU A 112 -25.25 -17.98 -11.21
CA GLU A 112 -23.81 -18.20 -11.08
C GLU A 112 -23.05 -16.94 -11.45
N HIS A 113 -22.13 -16.52 -10.60
CA HIS A 113 -21.31 -15.34 -10.81
C HIS A 113 -19.88 -15.74 -11.22
N GLY A 114 -19.44 -15.23 -12.37
CA GLY A 114 -18.06 -15.35 -12.82
C GLY A 114 -17.12 -14.42 -12.02
N LYS A 115 -15.81 -14.71 -12.07
CA LYS A 115 -14.80 -13.83 -11.48
C LYS A 115 -14.80 -12.46 -12.18
N ALA A 116 -14.59 -11.41 -11.40
CA ALA A 116 -14.41 -10.08 -11.92
C ALA A 116 -13.02 -9.94 -12.57
N GLU A 117 -12.96 -9.38 -13.77
CA GLU A 117 -11.73 -9.18 -14.54
C GLU A 117 -11.50 -7.67 -14.77
N LEU A 118 -10.28 -7.21 -14.53
CA LEU A 118 -9.87 -5.83 -14.78
C LEU A 118 -9.17 -5.70 -16.13
N PHE A 119 -9.64 -4.77 -16.93
CA PHE A 119 -9.03 -4.35 -18.21
C PHE A 119 -8.54 -2.92 -18.07
N LEU A 120 -7.29 -2.68 -18.44
CA LEU A 120 -6.69 -1.36 -18.46
C LEU A 120 -6.19 -1.07 -19.86
N ASN A 121 -6.54 0.09 -20.38
CA ASN A 121 -6.03 0.63 -21.63
C ASN A 121 -5.35 1.96 -21.36
N VAL A 122 -4.32 2.26 -22.15
CA VAL A 122 -3.54 3.50 -22.09
C VAL A 122 -3.70 4.23 -23.42
N ALA A 123 -4.05 5.51 -23.37
CA ALA A 123 -4.13 6.33 -24.58
C ALA A 123 -2.73 6.70 -25.09
N LYS A 124 -2.49 6.53 -26.38
CA LYS A 124 -1.32 7.09 -27.08
C LYS A 124 -1.62 8.47 -27.67
N ASP A 125 -0.58 9.20 -28.03
CA ASP A 125 -0.66 10.53 -28.62
C ASP A 125 -1.54 10.61 -29.89
N ASN A 126 -1.72 9.48 -30.58
CA ASN A 126 -2.60 9.35 -31.75
C ASN A 126 -4.08 9.07 -31.40
N GLY A 127 -4.44 9.08 -30.12
CA GLY A 127 -5.81 8.81 -29.65
C GLY A 127 -6.22 7.34 -29.62
N LEU A 128 -5.33 6.41 -29.95
CA LEU A 128 -5.60 4.97 -29.87
C LEU A 128 -5.40 4.45 -28.44
N TRP A 129 -6.32 3.59 -28.00
CA TRP A 129 -6.23 2.88 -26.74
C TRP A 129 -5.47 1.58 -26.91
N LEU A 130 -4.44 1.34 -26.13
CA LEU A 130 -3.63 0.13 -26.16
C LEU A 130 -3.56 -0.51 -24.78
N LYS A 131 -3.50 -1.84 -24.77
CA LYS A 131 -3.25 -2.60 -23.55
C LYS A 131 -1.78 -2.40 -23.12
N PRO A 132 -1.48 -2.04 -21.88
CA PRO A 132 -0.11 -1.95 -21.38
C PRO A 132 0.53 -3.35 -21.25
N ASP A 133 1.85 -3.40 -21.27
CA ASP A 133 2.61 -4.64 -21.06
C ASP A 133 2.58 -5.10 -19.58
N GLN A 134 2.45 -4.16 -18.66
CA GLN A 134 2.37 -4.41 -17.22
C GLN A 134 0.97 -4.83 -16.80
N HIS A 135 0.88 -5.56 -15.69
CA HIS A 135 -0.41 -5.97 -15.14
C HIS A 135 -1.23 -4.75 -14.70
N PRO A 136 -2.55 -4.70 -14.98
CA PRO A 136 -3.39 -3.55 -14.65
C PRO A 136 -3.36 -3.13 -13.18
N ASP A 137 -3.40 -4.10 -12.26
CA ASP A 137 -3.40 -3.84 -10.82
C ASP A 137 -2.08 -3.20 -10.35
N ASP A 138 -0.93 -3.57 -10.97
CA ASP A 138 0.38 -2.99 -10.63
C ASP A 138 0.48 -1.51 -11.05
N ILE A 139 -0.09 -1.17 -12.21
CA ILE A 139 -0.12 0.22 -12.70
C ILE A 139 -0.99 1.07 -11.77
N ILE A 140 -2.19 0.58 -11.45
CA ILE A 140 -3.11 1.29 -10.55
C ILE A 140 -2.49 1.42 -9.16
N GLY A 141 -1.91 0.35 -8.61
CA GLY A 141 -1.28 0.34 -7.30
C GLY A 141 -0.10 1.30 -7.15
N ARG A 142 0.65 1.59 -8.24
CA ARG A 142 1.70 2.62 -8.23
C ARG A 142 1.12 4.04 -8.25
N ILE A 143 0.08 4.27 -9.04
CA ILE A 143 -0.54 5.59 -9.17
C ILE A 143 -1.30 5.95 -7.89
N LEU A 144 -2.06 5.02 -7.35
CA LEU A 144 -2.84 5.16 -6.14
C LEU A 144 -2.78 3.85 -5.34
N PRO A 145 -1.89 3.76 -4.34
CA PRO A 145 -1.71 2.56 -3.53
C PRO A 145 -3.01 2.12 -2.86
N GLU A 146 -3.22 0.81 -2.85
CA GLU A 146 -4.44 0.20 -2.32
C GLU A 146 -4.65 0.47 -0.83
N SER A 147 -3.57 0.50 -0.03
CA SER A 147 -3.60 0.83 1.39
C SER A 147 -4.23 2.19 1.69
N LEU A 148 -4.21 3.10 0.70
CA LEU A 148 -4.68 4.47 0.82
C LEU A 148 -6.13 4.66 0.38
N HIS A 149 -6.74 3.66 -0.28
CA HIS A 149 -8.07 3.83 -0.87
C HIS A 149 -9.14 4.30 0.14
N LYS A 150 -9.05 3.87 1.40
CA LYS A 150 -9.97 4.24 2.49
C LYS A 150 -9.94 5.74 2.84
N TYR A 151 -8.86 6.45 2.50
CA TYR A 151 -8.71 7.88 2.75
C TYR A 151 -9.18 8.73 1.58
N PHE A 152 -9.36 8.12 0.41
CA PHE A 152 -9.80 8.80 -0.80
C PHE A 152 -11.21 8.42 -1.24
N PHE A 153 -11.69 7.22 -0.88
CA PHE A 153 -13.01 6.70 -1.21
C PHE A 153 -13.69 6.21 0.08
N PHE A 154 -14.53 7.02 0.68
CA PHE A 154 -15.10 6.70 1.98
C PHE A 154 -16.54 7.18 2.17
N ASP A 155 -17.23 6.48 3.07
CA ASP A 155 -18.54 6.85 3.56
C ASP A 155 -18.38 7.88 4.68
N GLY A 156 -18.87 9.11 4.47
CA GLY A 156 -18.73 10.21 5.39
C GLY A 156 -19.46 9.99 6.72
N GLU A 157 -20.52 9.17 6.76
CA GLU A 157 -21.21 8.81 8.01
C GLU A 157 -20.38 7.84 8.86
N ARG A 158 -19.46 7.10 8.24
CA ARG A 158 -18.59 6.12 8.90
C ARG A 158 -17.13 6.56 8.99
N ILE A 159 -16.83 7.76 8.54
CA ILE A 159 -15.46 8.30 8.54
C ILE A 159 -14.85 8.37 9.95
N GLU A 160 -15.68 8.51 11.00
CA GLU A 160 -15.25 8.45 12.39
C GLU A 160 -14.53 7.13 12.74
N GLN A 161 -14.82 6.05 12.01
CA GLN A 161 -14.18 4.77 12.22
C GLN A 161 -12.69 4.77 11.83
N ILE A 162 -12.25 5.74 11.03
CA ILE A 162 -10.84 5.87 10.62
C ILE A 162 -9.96 6.17 11.83
N VAL A 163 -10.43 6.99 12.78
CA VAL A 163 -9.67 7.38 13.98
C VAL A 163 -9.96 6.52 15.21
N ARG A 164 -10.80 5.48 15.09
CA ARG A 164 -11.13 4.60 16.21
C ARG A 164 -9.94 3.79 16.69
N TYR A 165 -9.93 3.50 17.99
CA TYR A 165 -8.84 2.83 18.69
C TYR A 165 -8.44 1.46 18.12
N ASP A 166 -9.41 0.71 17.60
CA ASP A 166 -9.24 -0.64 17.03
C ASP A 166 -8.56 -0.66 15.64
N LYS A 167 -8.43 0.51 14.98
CA LYS A 167 -7.82 0.64 13.64
C LYS A 167 -6.49 1.38 13.59
N LYS A 168 -5.91 1.68 14.74
CA LYS A 168 -4.65 2.44 14.86
C LYS A 168 -3.48 1.83 14.07
N ALA A 169 -3.37 0.51 14.06
CA ALA A 169 -2.32 -0.20 13.31
C ALA A 169 -2.45 0.01 11.79
N GLU A 170 -3.69 0.03 11.26
CA GLU A 170 -3.93 0.27 9.84
C GLU A 170 -3.53 1.70 9.43
N ILE A 171 -3.79 2.69 10.30
CA ILE A 171 -3.40 4.09 10.08
C ILE A 171 -1.87 4.20 10.04
N ALA A 172 -1.18 3.59 11.01
CA ALA A 172 0.27 3.60 11.08
C ALA A 172 0.91 2.96 9.84
N GLU A 173 0.39 1.82 9.40
CA GLU A 173 0.89 1.10 8.23
C GLU A 173 0.68 1.91 6.94
N ALA A 174 -0.53 2.42 6.71
CA ALA A 174 -0.83 3.24 5.54
C ALA A 174 0.00 4.53 5.51
N THR A 175 0.19 5.16 6.66
CA THR A 175 1.00 6.38 6.77
C THR A 175 2.49 6.09 6.50
N LYS A 176 3.02 4.96 6.99
CA LYS A 176 4.41 4.52 6.71
C LYS A 176 4.63 4.15 5.25
N GLU A 177 3.63 3.56 4.61
CA GLU A 177 3.68 3.24 3.18
C GLU A 177 3.72 4.51 2.32
N LEU A 178 2.90 5.52 2.66
CA LEU A 178 2.95 6.85 2.04
C LEU A 178 4.33 7.50 2.10
N LEU A 179 5.04 7.26 3.19
CA LEU A 179 6.36 7.83 3.45
C LEU A 179 7.50 7.10 2.73
N GLY A 180 7.23 5.96 2.11
CA GLY A 180 8.28 5.09 1.59
C GLY A 180 9.21 4.52 2.68
N VAL A 181 8.86 4.67 3.96
CA VAL A 181 9.62 4.12 5.11
C VAL A 181 9.76 2.61 5.01
N GLU A 182 8.80 1.94 4.37
CA GLU A 182 8.84 0.50 4.14
C GLU A 182 10.06 0.08 3.30
N VAL A 183 10.50 0.89 2.34
CA VAL A 183 11.72 0.65 1.56
C VAL A 183 12.95 0.68 2.47
N LEU A 184 13.02 1.65 3.40
CA LEU A 184 14.11 1.74 4.37
C LEU A 184 14.10 0.55 5.33
N ASN A 185 12.93 0.13 5.82
CA ASN A 185 12.78 -1.02 6.70
C ASN A 185 13.24 -2.32 6.03
N ARG A 186 12.93 -2.51 4.74
CA ARG A 186 13.42 -3.64 3.94
C ARG A 186 14.94 -3.60 3.81
N SER A 187 15.49 -2.44 3.44
CA SER A 187 16.94 -2.25 3.30
C SER A 187 17.68 -2.56 4.58
N LEU A 188 17.18 -2.11 5.73
CA LEU A 188 17.75 -2.40 7.04
C LEU A 188 17.77 -3.91 7.34
N ARG A 189 16.67 -4.62 7.07
CA ARG A 189 16.62 -6.09 7.26
C ARG A 189 17.70 -6.81 6.44
N HIS A 190 17.86 -6.44 5.17
CA HIS A 190 18.87 -7.08 4.31
C HIS A 190 20.30 -6.79 4.76
N LEU A 191 20.57 -5.58 5.20
CA LEU A 191 21.89 -5.25 5.74
C LEU A 191 22.20 -6.01 7.04
N LEU A 192 21.20 -6.24 7.90
CA LEU A 192 21.37 -7.07 9.09
C LEU A 192 21.69 -8.52 8.73
N GLU A 193 20.99 -9.11 7.75
CA GLU A 193 21.28 -10.47 7.26
C GLU A 193 22.68 -10.57 6.64
N ALA A 194 23.07 -9.60 5.83
CA ALA A 194 24.40 -9.53 5.24
C ALA A 194 25.48 -9.42 6.33
N LYS A 195 25.27 -8.61 7.37
CA LYS A 195 26.17 -8.51 8.52
C LYS A 195 26.35 -9.87 9.23
N LYS A 196 25.26 -10.57 9.51
CA LYS A 196 25.28 -11.91 10.14
C LYS A 196 26.08 -12.93 9.30
N SER A 197 25.96 -12.88 7.97
CA SER A 197 26.76 -13.71 7.07
C SER A 197 28.26 -13.39 7.16
N LEU A 198 28.63 -12.11 7.15
CA LEU A 198 30.04 -11.68 7.26
C LEU A 198 30.65 -12.03 8.63
N GLU A 199 29.88 -11.99 9.71
CA GLU A 199 30.32 -12.42 11.04
C GLU A 199 30.58 -13.95 11.09
N THR A 200 29.76 -14.71 10.41
CA THR A 200 30.00 -16.17 10.26
C THR A 200 31.31 -16.45 9.53
N ASP A 201 31.60 -15.72 8.45
CA ASP A 201 32.87 -15.81 7.74
C ASP A 201 34.06 -15.43 8.63
N LEU A 202 33.95 -14.35 9.41
CA LEU A 202 34.98 -13.93 10.37
C LEU A 202 35.22 -14.98 11.46
N ASN A 203 34.20 -15.67 11.93
CA ASN A 203 34.32 -16.77 12.88
C ASN A 203 35.17 -17.92 12.36
N ILE A 204 35.13 -18.19 11.07
CA ILE A 204 35.96 -19.26 10.44
C ILE A 204 37.44 -18.87 10.43
N ILE A 205 37.76 -17.62 10.09
CA ILE A 205 39.14 -17.12 9.88
C ILE A 205 39.74 -16.39 11.09
N GLY A 206 38.97 -16.11 12.15
CA GLY A 206 39.40 -15.34 13.32
C GLY A 206 40.44 -16.04 14.22
N ASN A 207 41.20 -15.25 15.00
CA ASN A 207 42.11 -15.76 16.02
C ASN A 207 41.32 -16.36 17.22
N ALA A 208 42.03 -16.99 18.21
CA ALA A 208 41.40 -17.68 19.33
C ALA A 208 40.53 -16.75 20.21
N GLU A 209 40.91 -15.51 20.38
CA GLU A 209 40.17 -14.50 21.16
C GLU A 209 38.93 -13.98 20.42
N THR A 210 39.10 -13.65 19.16
CA THR A 210 37.97 -13.30 18.28
C THR A 210 36.94 -14.44 18.18
N LYS A 211 37.42 -15.70 18.07
CA LYS A 211 36.55 -16.89 18.09
C LYS A 211 35.77 -17.03 19.40
N LYS A 212 36.38 -16.72 20.54
CA LYS A 212 35.70 -16.74 21.84
C LYS A 212 34.60 -15.70 21.91
N LEU A 213 34.91 -14.43 21.54
CA LEU A 213 33.92 -13.34 21.53
C LEU A 213 32.76 -13.62 20.59
N LEU A 214 33.05 -14.15 19.38
CA LEU A 214 32.00 -14.55 18.42
C LEU A 214 31.15 -15.70 18.96
N LYS A 215 31.75 -16.67 19.69
CA LYS A 215 31.00 -17.75 20.30
C LYS A 215 30.09 -17.24 21.43
N ASP A 216 30.58 -16.32 22.25
CA ASP A 216 29.78 -15.71 23.31
C ASP A 216 28.63 -14.89 22.72
N LYS A 217 28.91 -14.13 21.69
CA LYS A 217 27.87 -13.41 20.90
C LYS A 217 26.83 -14.36 20.32
N GLN A 218 27.28 -15.44 19.66
CA GLN A 218 26.37 -16.44 19.07
C GLN A 218 25.45 -17.07 20.11
N LYS A 219 25.96 -17.29 21.35
CA LYS A 219 25.14 -17.80 22.45
C LYS A 219 24.03 -16.82 22.84
N ILE A 220 24.35 -15.53 22.98
CA ILE A 220 23.37 -14.50 23.31
C ILE A 220 22.35 -14.33 22.18
N GLU A 221 22.79 -14.36 20.93
CA GLU A 221 21.90 -14.34 19.76
C GLU A 221 20.96 -15.55 19.72
N GLN A 222 21.45 -16.75 20.10
CA GLN A 222 20.59 -17.93 20.22
C GLN A 222 19.56 -17.78 21.34
N GLU A 223 19.91 -17.18 22.48
CA GLU A 223 18.95 -16.89 23.56
C GLU A 223 17.89 -15.88 23.06
N ALA A 224 18.28 -14.83 22.35
CA ALA A 224 17.36 -13.88 21.76
C ALA A 224 16.46 -14.53 20.68
N GLU A 225 17.02 -15.44 19.90
CA GLU A 225 16.27 -16.22 18.89
C GLU A 225 15.25 -17.16 19.55
N GLN A 226 15.60 -17.82 20.66
CA GLN A 226 14.66 -18.65 21.42
C GLN A 226 13.49 -17.83 22.00
N LEU A 227 13.77 -16.64 22.54
CA LEU A 227 12.72 -15.74 23.00
C LEU A 227 11.84 -15.25 21.85
N SER A 228 12.42 -14.99 20.68
CA SER A 228 11.69 -14.61 19.48
C SER A 228 10.82 -15.77 18.98
N LEU A 229 11.33 -17.01 19.02
CA LEU A 229 10.53 -18.20 18.72
C LEU A 229 9.39 -18.37 19.71
N ARG A 230 9.64 -18.12 21.01
CA ARG A 230 8.59 -18.14 22.03
C ARG A 230 7.53 -17.06 21.76
N GLN A 231 7.90 -15.87 21.28
CA GLN A 231 6.94 -14.86 20.84
C GLN A 231 6.05 -15.37 19.72
N VAL A 232 6.62 -16.06 18.75
CA VAL A 232 5.84 -16.68 17.66
C VAL A 232 4.88 -17.75 18.20
N GLU A 233 5.30 -18.53 19.20
CA GLU A 233 4.41 -19.50 19.86
C GLU A 233 3.29 -18.80 20.63
N ILE A 234 3.61 -17.73 21.37
CA ILE A 234 2.62 -16.93 22.08
C ILE A 234 1.62 -16.32 21.08
N GLU A 235 2.08 -15.82 19.94
CA GLU A 235 1.20 -15.33 18.89
C GLU A 235 0.24 -16.44 18.40
N ARG A 236 0.73 -17.66 18.24
CA ARG A 236 -0.11 -18.82 17.91
C ARG A 236 -1.10 -19.16 19.03
N GLU A 237 -0.63 -19.13 20.28
CA GLU A 237 -1.50 -19.34 21.44
C GLU A 237 -2.56 -18.24 21.54
N LEU A 238 -2.19 -16.97 21.31
CA LEU A 238 -3.12 -15.85 21.24
C LEU A 238 -4.14 -16.02 20.12
N ALA A 239 -3.69 -16.47 18.96
CA ALA A 239 -4.58 -16.80 17.85
C ALA A 239 -5.54 -17.92 18.21
N HIS A 240 -5.04 -18.99 18.85
CA HIS A 240 -5.86 -20.11 19.32
C HIS A 240 -6.87 -19.68 20.40
N GLN A 241 -6.45 -18.89 21.39
CA GLN A 241 -7.35 -18.34 22.40
C GLN A 241 -8.37 -17.39 21.78
N GLY A 242 -7.97 -16.61 20.75
CA GLY A 242 -8.84 -15.80 19.94
C GLY A 242 -9.91 -16.62 19.21
N GLU A 243 -9.56 -17.79 18.70
CA GLU A 243 -10.50 -18.73 18.08
C GLU A 243 -11.44 -19.36 19.11
N LEU A 244 -10.93 -19.76 20.27
CA LEU A 244 -11.77 -20.23 21.39
C LEU A 244 -12.73 -19.14 21.85
N LYS A 245 -12.28 -17.90 21.96
CA LYS A 245 -13.12 -16.73 22.27
C LYS A 245 -14.24 -16.57 21.23
N LYS A 246 -13.90 -16.71 19.95
CA LYS A 246 -14.86 -16.65 18.84
C LYS A 246 -15.84 -17.82 18.90
N ALA A 247 -15.36 -19.04 19.17
CA ALA A 247 -16.21 -20.23 19.29
C ALA A 247 -17.16 -20.12 20.47
N VAL A 248 -16.69 -19.65 21.64
CA VAL A 248 -17.55 -19.41 22.79
C VAL A 248 -18.57 -18.32 22.53
N ASN A 249 -18.16 -17.22 21.88
CA ASN A 249 -19.08 -16.19 21.43
C ASN A 249 -20.06 -16.73 20.38
N GLY A 250 -19.65 -17.66 19.53
CA GLY A 250 -20.50 -18.35 18.57
C GLY A 250 -21.55 -19.23 19.26
N ASN A 251 -21.14 -20.03 20.24
CA ASN A 251 -22.06 -20.87 21.02
C ASN A 251 -23.04 -20.05 21.86
N LEU A 252 -22.60 -18.89 22.38
CA LEU A 252 -23.48 -17.91 23.00
C LEU A 252 -24.56 -17.41 22.03
N LEU A 253 -24.29 -17.48 20.74
CA LEU A 253 -25.16 -17.00 19.66
C LEU A 253 -26.02 -18.15 19.04
N GLU A 254 -25.55 -19.40 19.08
CA GLU A 254 -26.28 -20.58 18.55
C GLU A 254 -27.55 -20.90 19.32
N LEU A 255 -27.61 -20.56 20.59
CA LEU A 255 -28.81 -20.73 21.43
C LEU A 255 -30.06 -19.97 20.91
N SER A 256 -29.93 -19.23 19.79
CA SER A 256 -30.99 -18.35 19.30
C SER A 256 -31.38 -18.45 17.82
N GLY A 257 -31.08 -19.52 17.13
CA GLY A 257 -31.66 -19.81 15.80
C GLY A 257 -30.92 -19.23 14.59
N ALA A 258 -29.61 -19.00 14.68
CA ALA A 258 -28.81 -18.40 13.64
C ALA A 258 -27.90 -19.37 12.84
N ALA A 259 -28.35 -20.61 12.64
CA ALA A 259 -27.56 -21.68 12.02
C ALA A 259 -27.01 -21.34 10.63
N ASP A 260 -27.77 -20.63 9.80
CA ASP A 260 -27.35 -20.26 8.45
C ASP A 260 -26.20 -19.21 8.47
N LEU A 261 -26.28 -18.24 9.39
CA LEU A 261 -25.23 -17.25 9.58
C LEU A 261 -23.95 -17.87 10.16
N GLN A 262 -24.10 -18.91 10.97
CA GLN A 262 -23.00 -19.67 11.55
C GLN A 262 -22.22 -20.45 10.48
N ASN A 263 -22.91 -21.15 9.60
CA ASN A 263 -22.30 -21.90 8.50
C ASN A 263 -21.53 -20.94 7.56
N LEU A 264 -22.15 -19.82 7.24
CA LEU A 264 -21.48 -18.78 6.41
C LEU A 264 -20.24 -18.21 7.10
N ARG A 265 -20.30 -17.96 8.42
CA ARG A 265 -19.13 -17.50 9.18
C ARG A 265 -17.99 -18.50 9.13
N ASP A 266 -18.28 -19.80 9.35
CA ASP A 266 -17.26 -20.85 9.38
C ASP A 266 -16.60 -21.04 8.01
N GLU A 267 -17.34 -20.86 6.94
CA GLU A 267 -16.82 -20.90 5.58
C GLU A 267 -15.90 -19.69 5.30
N LEU A 268 -16.32 -18.50 5.69
CA LEU A 268 -15.52 -17.27 5.55
C LEU A 268 -14.26 -17.30 6.43
N GLN A 269 -14.31 -17.89 7.62
CA GLN A 269 -13.13 -18.08 8.47
C GLN A 269 -12.10 -18.99 7.82
N LYS A 270 -12.54 -20.12 7.23
CA LYS A 270 -11.64 -21.02 6.47
C LYS A 270 -10.98 -20.29 5.29
N GLN A 271 -11.76 -19.50 4.59
CA GLN A 271 -11.27 -18.71 3.46
C GLN A 271 -10.25 -17.66 3.91
N ARG A 272 -10.52 -16.95 5.02
CA ARG A 272 -9.59 -16.00 5.64
C ARG A 272 -8.26 -16.65 5.99
N ASP A 273 -8.31 -17.83 6.63
CA ASP A 273 -7.10 -18.50 7.10
C ASP A 273 -6.25 -19.02 5.92
N LEU A 274 -6.91 -19.49 4.86
CA LEU A 274 -6.23 -19.85 3.61
C LEU A 274 -5.52 -18.65 2.98
N LEU A 275 -6.20 -17.50 2.88
CA LEU A 275 -5.63 -16.28 2.32
C LEU A 275 -4.44 -15.76 3.15
N ARG A 276 -4.55 -15.81 4.49
CA ARG A 276 -3.44 -15.46 5.37
C ARG A 276 -2.22 -16.34 5.13
N GLN A 277 -2.42 -17.64 4.94
CA GLN A 277 -1.34 -18.56 4.64
C GLN A 277 -0.70 -18.27 3.27
N GLN A 278 -1.51 -17.95 2.26
CA GLN A 278 -1.01 -17.56 0.94
C GLN A 278 -0.18 -16.27 0.99
N ILE A 279 -0.63 -15.26 1.72
CA ILE A 279 0.11 -14.01 1.93
C ILE A 279 1.47 -14.28 2.59
N VAL A 280 1.52 -15.12 3.61
CA VAL A 280 2.78 -15.48 4.28
C VAL A 280 3.73 -16.16 3.30
N GLN A 281 3.25 -17.16 2.54
CA GLN A 281 4.06 -17.85 1.54
C GLN A 281 4.59 -16.91 0.45
N ALA A 282 3.74 -16.03 -0.07
CA ALA A 282 4.13 -15.05 -1.08
C ALA A 282 5.12 -14.02 -0.52
N THR A 283 4.94 -13.60 0.73
CA THR A 283 5.88 -12.69 1.43
C THR A 283 7.24 -13.34 1.65
N ASP A 284 7.28 -14.61 2.01
CA ASP A 284 8.54 -15.34 2.19
C ASP A 284 9.24 -15.62 0.86
N ALA A 285 8.49 -15.82 -0.22
CA ALA A 285 9.04 -15.90 -1.57
C ALA A 285 9.65 -14.54 -1.99
N LEU A 286 8.96 -13.44 -1.75
CA LEU A 286 9.45 -12.08 -1.98
C LEU A 286 10.75 -11.81 -1.19
N LYS A 287 10.77 -12.11 0.10
CA LYS A 287 11.99 -11.97 0.93
C LYS A 287 13.17 -12.76 0.37
N ARG A 288 12.93 -14.00 -0.07
CA ARG A 288 13.99 -14.84 -0.68
C ARG A 288 14.51 -14.24 -1.96
N ALA A 289 13.63 -13.79 -2.85
CA ALA A 289 14.03 -13.13 -4.09
C ALA A 289 14.91 -11.90 -3.81
N ILE A 290 14.51 -11.07 -2.86
CA ILE A 290 15.27 -9.88 -2.45
C ILE A 290 16.60 -10.28 -1.80
N SER A 291 16.62 -11.26 -0.88
CA SER A 291 17.85 -11.70 -0.20
C SER A 291 18.89 -12.30 -1.17
N VAL A 292 18.45 -12.96 -2.22
CA VAL A 292 19.35 -13.65 -3.17
C VAL A 292 19.89 -12.70 -4.24
N ARG A 293 19.07 -11.74 -4.73
CA ARG A 293 19.42 -10.91 -5.89
C ARG A 293 19.44 -9.41 -5.62
N GLY A 294 18.93 -8.95 -4.47
CA GLY A 294 18.82 -7.52 -4.17
C GLY A 294 20.16 -6.78 -4.16
N TYR A 295 21.26 -7.47 -3.89
CA TYR A 295 22.60 -6.89 -3.95
C TYR A 295 22.95 -6.34 -5.34
N ALA A 296 22.40 -6.91 -6.41
CA ALA A 296 22.69 -6.48 -7.78
C ALA A 296 22.22 -5.03 -8.01
N VAL A 297 21.09 -4.65 -7.42
CA VAL A 297 20.54 -3.29 -7.53
C VAL A 297 21.47 -2.25 -6.91
N PHE A 298 22.11 -2.55 -5.78
CA PHE A 298 23.07 -1.64 -5.13
C PHE A 298 24.40 -1.54 -5.87
N LEU A 299 24.70 -2.51 -6.73
CA LEU A 299 25.91 -2.52 -7.53
C LEU A 299 25.73 -1.90 -8.91
N SER A 300 24.50 -1.60 -9.34
CA SER A 300 24.22 -1.08 -10.70
C SER A 300 24.95 0.22 -11.00
N ASP A 301 24.96 1.18 -10.05
CA ASP A 301 25.65 2.46 -10.23
C ASP A 301 27.17 2.27 -10.32
N ALA A 302 27.73 1.43 -9.45
CA ALA A 302 29.15 1.09 -9.47
C ALA A 302 29.53 0.31 -10.75
N ALA A 303 28.64 -0.52 -11.25
CA ALA A 303 28.78 -1.24 -12.50
C ALA A 303 28.83 -0.28 -13.70
N ALA A 304 27.90 0.68 -13.75
CA ALA A 304 27.86 1.69 -14.80
C ALA A 304 29.12 2.60 -14.76
N GLU A 305 29.57 3.00 -13.59
CA GLU A 305 30.80 3.81 -13.42
C GLU A 305 32.04 3.02 -13.85
N PHE A 306 32.10 1.73 -13.52
CA PHE A 306 33.17 0.85 -13.97
C PHE A 306 33.22 0.74 -15.50
N GLU A 307 32.09 0.54 -16.18
CA GLU A 307 32.00 0.49 -17.64
C GLU A 307 32.50 1.79 -18.28
N VAL A 308 32.15 2.97 -17.73
CA VAL A 308 32.62 4.27 -18.20
C VAL A 308 34.15 4.38 -18.05
N ILE A 309 34.71 3.94 -16.91
CA ILE A 309 36.16 3.97 -16.66
C ILE A 309 36.88 3.02 -17.63
N VAL A 310 36.39 1.79 -17.77
CA VAL A 310 36.99 0.78 -18.68
C VAL A 310 36.90 1.23 -20.14
N GLY A 311 35.76 1.80 -20.55
CA GLY A 311 35.56 2.39 -21.88
C GLY A 311 36.57 3.50 -22.16
N GLY A 312 36.75 4.43 -21.23
CA GLY A 312 37.72 5.52 -21.34
C GLY A 312 39.19 5.04 -21.35
N LEU A 313 39.49 3.95 -20.65
CA LEU A 313 40.80 3.30 -20.67
C LEU A 313 41.06 2.58 -22.01
N ARG A 314 40.06 1.93 -22.58
CA ARG A 314 40.13 1.31 -23.91
C ARG A 314 40.32 2.36 -25.02
N GLU A 315 39.58 3.46 -25.00
CA GLU A 315 39.71 4.56 -25.96
C GLU A 315 41.08 5.21 -25.90
N LYS A 316 41.67 5.34 -24.73
CA LYS A 316 43.03 5.87 -24.53
C LYS A 316 44.13 4.88 -24.86
N GLY A 317 43.77 3.63 -25.24
CA GLY A 317 44.74 2.58 -25.55
C GLY A 317 45.53 2.08 -24.33
N ALA A 318 45.05 2.36 -23.12
CA ALA A 318 45.66 1.88 -21.87
C ALA A 318 45.35 0.42 -21.57
N LEU A 319 44.28 -0.12 -22.16
CA LEU A 319 43.92 -1.56 -22.16
C LEU A 319 43.99 -2.04 -23.59
N LEU A 320 45.19 -2.34 -24.04
CA LEU A 320 45.43 -2.95 -25.38
C LEU A 320 45.43 -4.47 -25.23
N SER A 321 44.36 -5.10 -25.69
CA SER A 321 44.23 -6.57 -25.70
C SER A 321 45.25 -7.17 -26.63
N GLY A 322 46.05 -8.08 -26.12
CA GLY A 322 46.81 -9.07 -26.91
C GLY A 322 48.33 -8.97 -26.87
N ILE A 323 48.96 -7.91 -26.41
CA ILE A 323 50.42 -7.84 -26.33
C ILE A 323 50.82 -7.60 -24.86
N GLN A 324 51.23 -8.68 -24.20
CA GLN A 324 51.68 -8.66 -22.81
C GLN A 324 53.14 -8.20 -22.71
N ARG A 325 53.49 -7.43 -21.69
CA ARG A 325 54.85 -6.97 -21.46
C ARG A 325 55.89 -8.12 -21.36
N PRO A 326 55.61 -9.22 -20.63
CA PRO A 326 56.51 -10.39 -20.60
C PRO A 326 56.81 -10.96 -21.98
N PHE A 327 55.80 -11.00 -22.87
CA PHE A 327 55.97 -11.45 -24.24
C PHE A 327 56.89 -10.55 -25.05
N LEU A 328 56.80 -9.25 -24.91
CA LEU A 328 57.73 -8.31 -25.57
C LEU A 328 59.14 -8.39 -25.00
N GLU A 329 59.27 -8.61 -23.69
CA GLU A 329 60.57 -8.87 -23.04
C GLU A 329 61.24 -10.15 -23.57
N GLU A 330 60.44 -11.21 -23.75
CA GLU A 330 60.92 -12.45 -24.33
C GLU A 330 61.37 -12.29 -25.78
N LEU A 331 60.61 -11.58 -26.62
CA LEU A 331 60.99 -11.28 -28.00
C LEU A 331 62.30 -10.47 -28.08
N LEU A 332 62.43 -9.50 -27.19
CA LEU A 332 63.65 -8.68 -27.11
C LEU A 332 64.86 -9.50 -26.59
N ALA A 333 64.64 -10.42 -25.66
CA ALA A 333 65.68 -11.33 -25.16
C ALA A 333 66.11 -12.38 -26.21
N GLN A 334 65.15 -12.91 -26.97
CA GLN A 334 65.42 -13.82 -28.07
C GLN A 334 66.01 -13.14 -29.33
N GLN A 335 66.05 -11.78 -29.31
CA GLN A 335 66.49 -10.95 -30.44
C GLN A 335 65.82 -11.27 -31.77
N ARG A 336 64.60 -11.81 -31.73
CA ARG A 336 63.84 -12.20 -32.92
C ARG A 336 62.34 -11.93 -32.75
N CYS A 337 61.75 -11.25 -33.70
CA CYS A 337 60.32 -10.96 -33.74
C CYS A 337 59.56 -12.20 -34.27
N ILE A 338 58.28 -12.36 -33.89
CA ILE A 338 57.40 -13.42 -34.43
C ILE A 338 57.23 -13.39 -35.94
N CYS A 339 57.42 -12.21 -36.57
CA CYS A 339 57.41 -12.11 -38.03
C CYS A 339 58.76 -12.52 -38.67
N GLY A 340 59.74 -12.96 -37.86
CA GLY A 340 61.03 -13.41 -38.33
C GLY A 340 62.10 -12.30 -38.43
N ALA A 341 61.78 -11.05 -38.21
CA ALA A 341 62.75 -9.95 -38.23
C ALA A 341 63.71 -10.04 -37.04
N GLU A 342 64.99 -9.75 -37.27
CA GLU A 342 66.01 -9.69 -36.22
C GLU A 342 65.92 -8.40 -35.41
N LEU A 343 65.94 -8.54 -34.08
CA LEU A 343 65.82 -7.46 -33.11
C LEU A 343 67.17 -7.12 -32.48
N VAL A 344 68.20 -6.87 -33.34
CA VAL A 344 69.54 -6.52 -32.89
C VAL A 344 69.61 -5.07 -32.42
N GLU A 345 70.51 -4.77 -31.46
CA GLU A 345 70.66 -3.39 -30.95
C GLU A 345 70.93 -2.38 -32.07
N GLY A 346 70.13 -1.33 -32.10
CA GLY A 346 70.17 -0.29 -33.12
C GLY A 346 69.30 -0.50 -34.35
N SER A 347 68.64 -1.66 -34.50
CA SER A 347 67.72 -1.92 -35.61
C SER A 347 66.35 -1.17 -35.39
N GLU A 348 65.75 -0.75 -36.49
CA GLU A 348 64.44 -0.08 -36.49
C GLU A 348 63.36 -1.02 -35.94
N SER A 349 63.44 -2.30 -36.25
CA SER A 349 62.52 -3.34 -35.74
C SER A 349 62.57 -3.46 -34.21
N ARG A 350 63.79 -3.36 -33.59
CA ARG A 350 63.95 -3.38 -32.14
C ARG A 350 63.37 -2.11 -31.49
N GLN A 351 63.58 -0.96 -32.12
CA GLN A 351 63.01 0.29 -31.64
C GLN A 351 61.47 0.29 -31.63
N GLN A 352 60.88 -0.29 -32.68
CA GLN A 352 59.45 -0.43 -32.77
C GLN A 352 58.92 -1.35 -31.67
N VAL A 353 59.50 -2.55 -31.48
CA VAL A 353 59.07 -3.48 -30.40
C VAL A 353 59.32 -2.89 -29.02
N SER A 354 60.43 -2.20 -28.80
CA SER A 354 60.75 -1.53 -27.55
C SER A 354 59.76 -0.37 -27.26
N GLY A 355 59.31 0.36 -28.31
CA GLY A 355 58.30 1.39 -28.19
C GLY A 355 56.92 0.88 -27.67
N TRP A 356 56.66 -0.42 -27.94
CA TRP A 356 55.46 -1.07 -27.41
C TRP A 356 55.56 -1.46 -25.93
N MET A 357 56.77 -1.58 -25.34
CA MET A 357 56.92 -1.90 -23.91
C MET A 357 56.19 -0.95 -22.97
N ASN A 358 56.12 0.35 -23.32
CA ASN A 358 55.41 1.33 -22.54
C ASN A 358 53.89 1.36 -22.83
N LYS A 359 53.46 0.65 -23.90
CA LYS A 359 52.07 0.55 -24.31
C LYS A 359 51.48 -0.83 -23.99
N ALA A 360 52.33 -1.82 -23.69
CA ALA A 360 51.92 -3.16 -23.35
C ALA A 360 51.29 -3.20 -21.98
N GLY A 361 50.11 -3.80 -21.86
CA GLY A 361 49.39 -3.95 -20.62
C GLY A 361 50.06 -4.91 -19.64
N VAL A 362 49.76 -4.76 -18.37
CA VAL A 362 50.10 -5.74 -17.33
C VAL A 362 49.02 -6.84 -17.42
N GLY A 363 49.43 -8.03 -17.92
CA GLY A 363 48.49 -9.14 -18.24
C GLY A 363 47.46 -9.46 -17.16
N ASP A 364 47.86 -9.39 -15.90
CA ASP A 364 46.98 -9.63 -14.76
C ASP A 364 45.86 -8.55 -14.64
N VAL A 365 46.13 -7.32 -15.04
CA VAL A 365 45.13 -6.21 -14.96
C VAL A 365 44.11 -6.39 -16.09
N GLU A 366 44.53 -6.76 -17.30
CA GLU A 366 43.60 -6.98 -18.42
C GLU A 366 42.68 -8.16 -18.15
N GLU A 367 43.25 -9.32 -17.72
CA GLU A 367 42.44 -10.50 -17.39
C GLU A 367 41.45 -10.19 -16.26
N THR A 368 41.88 -9.45 -15.24
CA THR A 368 41.02 -9.06 -14.15
C THR A 368 39.92 -8.10 -14.62
N THR A 369 40.26 -7.15 -15.51
CA THR A 369 39.29 -6.20 -16.07
C THR A 369 38.23 -6.92 -16.93
N ILE A 370 38.64 -7.88 -17.75
CA ILE A 370 37.71 -8.70 -18.56
C ILE A 370 36.75 -9.47 -17.63
N ARG A 371 37.30 -10.16 -16.61
CA ARG A 371 36.49 -10.90 -15.64
C ARG A 371 35.50 -10.04 -14.87
N ILE A 372 35.90 -8.81 -14.54
CA ILE A 372 35.00 -7.86 -13.87
C ILE A 372 33.95 -7.35 -14.86
N SER A 373 34.33 -7.01 -16.12
CA SER A 373 33.38 -6.59 -17.16
C SER A 373 32.32 -7.68 -17.44
N ASP A 374 32.71 -8.94 -17.51
CA ASP A 374 31.75 -10.04 -17.68
C ASP A 374 30.76 -10.11 -16.50
N ARG A 375 31.26 -9.93 -15.26
CA ARG A 375 30.39 -9.90 -14.08
C ARG A 375 29.51 -8.68 -14.01
N VAL A 376 30.01 -7.51 -14.44
CA VAL A 376 29.23 -6.27 -14.52
C VAL A 376 28.07 -6.42 -15.51
N ASN A 377 28.34 -6.98 -16.68
CA ASN A 377 27.30 -7.27 -17.68
C ASN A 377 26.25 -8.29 -17.18
N GLU A 378 26.65 -9.20 -16.29
CA GLU A 378 25.74 -10.15 -15.65
C GLU A 378 24.87 -9.45 -14.58
N ILE A 379 25.40 -8.45 -13.86
CA ILE A 379 24.65 -7.68 -12.87
C ILE A 379 23.47 -6.95 -13.52
N ASP A 380 23.66 -6.29 -14.65
CA ASP A 380 22.59 -5.55 -15.32
C ASP A 380 21.42 -6.46 -15.74
N LYS A 381 21.72 -7.68 -16.20
CA LYS A 381 20.69 -8.68 -16.48
C LYS A 381 19.96 -9.12 -15.21
N GLN A 382 20.72 -9.35 -14.13
CA GLN A 382 20.16 -9.76 -12.84
C GLN A 382 19.28 -8.69 -12.22
N VAL A 383 19.55 -7.40 -12.47
CA VAL A 383 18.70 -6.30 -12.00
C VAL A 383 17.33 -6.33 -12.68
N ALA A 384 17.29 -6.52 -13.99
CA ALA A 384 16.02 -6.61 -14.72
C ALA A 384 15.16 -7.80 -14.24
N ASP A 385 15.79 -9.00 -14.18
CA ASP A 385 15.13 -10.22 -13.67
C ASP A 385 14.64 -10.07 -12.22
N PHE A 386 15.41 -9.37 -11.39
CA PHE A 386 15.07 -9.10 -10.00
C PHE A 386 13.79 -8.28 -9.89
N TRP A 387 13.68 -7.19 -10.63
CA TRP A 387 12.50 -6.34 -10.58
C TRP A 387 11.25 -7.03 -11.11
N GLU A 388 11.38 -7.82 -12.19
CA GLU A 388 10.27 -8.63 -12.70
C GLU A 388 9.77 -9.65 -11.66
N GLU A 389 10.67 -10.29 -10.95
CA GLU A 389 10.34 -11.25 -9.88
C GLU A 389 9.69 -10.55 -8.68
N ILE A 390 10.20 -9.39 -8.27
CA ILE A 390 9.63 -8.57 -7.19
C ILE A 390 8.20 -8.14 -7.53
N ASP A 391 7.99 -7.56 -8.71
CA ASP A 391 6.69 -7.07 -9.15
C ASP A 391 5.65 -8.20 -9.18
N ARG A 392 6.03 -9.38 -9.66
CA ARG A 392 5.16 -10.57 -9.68
C ARG A 392 4.75 -10.99 -8.26
N HIS A 393 5.70 -11.07 -7.31
CA HIS A 393 5.41 -11.46 -5.93
C HIS A 393 4.57 -10.41 -5.22
N GLN A 394 4.86 -9.14 -5.43
CA GLN A 394 4.12 -8.02 -4.85
C GLN A 394 2.68 -7.96 -5.37
N GLY A 395 2.48 -8.23 -6.66
CA GLY A 395 1.15 -8.34 -7.27
C GLY A 395 0.31 -9.47 -6.65
N ASN A 396 0.92 -10.62 -6.39
CA ASN A 396 0.23 -11.73 -5.71
C ASN A 396 -0.18 -11.35 -4.28
N ILE A 397 0.75 -10.78 -3.49
CA ILE A 397 0.49 -10.33 -2.11
C ILE A 397 -0.64 -9.29 -2.08
N SER A 398 -0.63 -8.34 -3.00
CA SER A 398 -1.65 -7.29 -3.07
C SER A 398 -3.04 -7.86 -3.34
N ARG A 399 -3.15 -8.81 -4.29
CA ARG A 399 -4.40 -9.49 -4.63
C ARG A 399 -4.96 -10.27 -3.43
N ASP A 400 -4.10 -11.08 -2.79
CA ASP A 400 -4.52 -11.91 -1.67
C ASP A 400 -4.91 -11.07 -0.44
N ARG A 401 -4.25 -9.93 -0.21
CA ARG A 401 -4.62 -8.94 0.82
C ARG A 401 -5.98 -8.30 0.55
N THR A 402 -6.28 -8.01 -0.72
CA THR A 402 -7.57 -7.46 -1.14
C THR A 402 -8.70 -8.42 -0.79
N GLU A 403 -8.51 -9.68 -1.17
CA GLU A 403 -9.49 -10.73 -0.88
C GLU A 403 -9.66 -10.97 0.63
N LEU A 404 -8.54 -10.96 1.37
CA LEU A 404 -8.55 -11.10 2.83
C LEU A 404 -9.39 -10.00 3.51
N SER A 405 -9.16 -8.76 3.13
CA SER A 405 -9.92 -7.62 3.70
C SER A 405 -11.41 -7.71 3.40
N ARG A 406 -11.77 -8.22 2.23
CA ARG A 406 -13.17 -8.46 1.87
C ARG A 406 -13.82 -9.51 2.78
N VAL A 407 -13.13 -10.63 2.98
CA VAL A 407 -13.60 -11.71 3.85
C VAL A 407 -13.71 -11.23 5.31
N GLU A 408 -12.75 -10.45 5.80
CA GLU A 408 -12.79 -9.87 7.15
C GLU A 408 -13.97 -8.91 7.33
N ASN A 409 -14.27 -8.06 6.35
CA ASN A 409 -15.43 -7.18 6.40
C ASN A 409 -16.77 -7.97 6.43
N GLN A 410 -16.84 -9.06 5.69
CA GLN A 410 -18.04 -9.94 5.74
C GLN A 410 -18.20 -10.63 7.10
N LEU A 411 -17.09 -11.05 7.71
CA LEU A 411 -17.08 -11.63 9.06
C LEU A 411 -17.55 -10.62 10.10
N ASP A 412 -17.11 -9.36 10.02
CA ASP A 412 -17.53 -8.28 10.92
C ASP A 412 -19.04 -7.99 10.79
N ASP A 413 -19.58 -8.01 9.57
CA ASP A 413 -21.01 -7.81 9.33
C ASP A 413 -21.86 -8.95 9.94
N ILE A 414 -21.40 -10.20 9.77
CA ILE A 414 -22.05 -11.37 10.38
C ILE A 414 -22.00 -11.29 11.91
N HIS A 415 -20.85 -10.89 12.48
CA HIS A 415 -20.69 -10.73 13.92
C HIS A 415 -21.70 -9.70 14.48
N ASN A 416 -21.86 -8.57 13.80
CA ASN A 416 -22.83 -7.54 14.19
C ASN A 416 -24.28 -8.02 14.11
N LYS A 417 -24.62 -8.87 13.14
CA LYS A 417 -25.97 -9.47 13.01
C LYS A 417 -26.24 -10.51 14.10
N LEU A 418 -25.22 -11.24 14.52
CA LEU A 418 -25.35 -12.28 15.53
C LEU A 418 -25.46 -11.74 16.97
N ARG A 419 -24.98 -10.52 17.25
CA ARG A 419 -24.92 -9.92 18.60
C ARG A 419 -26.28 -9.63 19.24
N ASN A 420 -27.39 -9.80 18.55
CA ASN A 420 -28.69 -9.27 18.94
C ASN A 420 -29.70 -10.24 19.59
N PHE A 421 -29.26 -11.40 20.15
CA PHE A 421 -30.17 -12.41 20.69
C PHE A 421 -29.84 -12.87 22.13
N PRO A 422 -30.82 -13.21 23.02
CA PRO A 422 -30.58 -13.66 24.41
C PRO A 422 -31.04 -15.09 24.76
N ASP A 423 -30.33 -15.86 25.64
CA ASP A 423 -30.85 -16.95 26.49
C ASP A 423 -29.88 -17.55 27.57
N GLU A 424 -30.35 -18.49 28.44
CA GLU A 424 -29.89 -18.87 29.79
C GLU A 424 -28.57 -19.65 29.96
N ASP A 425 -28.01 -20.33 28.99
CA ASP A 425 -26.68 -20.96 29.05
C ASP A 425 -25.53 -19.93 29.03
N VAL A 426 -25.89 -18.66 28.94
CA VAL A 426 -25.02 -17.46 28.89
C VAL A 426 -24.00 -17.43 30.05
N SER A 427 -24.40 -17.84 31.27
CA SER A 427 -23.52 -17.70 32.44
C SER A 427 -22.30 -18.66 32.40
N ARG A 428 -22.48 -19.88 31.87
CA ARG A 428 -21.39 -20.86 31.74
C ARG A 428 -20.46 -20.53 30.62
N LEU A 429 -20.97 -20.01 29.52
CA LEU A 429 -20.19 -19.57 28.38
C LEU A 429 -19.47 -18.26 28.67
N GLN A 430 -20.06 -17.35 29.45
CA GLN A 430 -19.38 -16.13 29.92
C GLN A 430 -18.21 -16.46 30.86
N LYS A 431 -18.34 -17.37 31.82
CA LYS A 431 -17.19 -17.78 32.63
C LYS A 431 -16.04 -18.32 31.80
N ARG A 432 -16.35 -19.09 30.77
CA ARG A 432 -15.32 -19.61 29.85
C ARG A 432 -14.72 -18.49 29.00
N LEU A 433 -15.49 -17.49 28.65
CA LEU A 433 -15.00 -16.28 27.97
C LEU A 433 -14.02 -15.51 28.86
N ASP A 434 -14.36 -15.33 30.15
CA ASP A 434 -13.53 -14.65 31.13
C ASP A 434 -12.19 -15.40 31.36
N GLU A 435 -12.21 -16.75 31.39
CA GLU A 435 -10.99 -17.57 31.46
C GLU A 435 -10.09 -17.41 30.23
N ILE A 436 -10.70 -17.36 29.04
CA ILE A 436 -9.98 -17.14 27.78
C ILE A 436 -9.38 -15.73 27.76
N GLU A 437 -10.13 -14.73 28.18
CA GLU A 437 -9.65 -13.34 28.24
C GLU A 437 -8.52 -13.15 29.26
N ALA A 438 -8.60 -13.82 30.41
CA ALA A 438 -7.53 -13.84 31.40
C ALA A 438 -6.25 -14.45 30.80
N LYS A 439 -6.38 -15.58 30.08
CA LYS A 439 -5.23 -16.23 29.43
C LYS A 439 -4.62 -15.37 28.30
N ILE A 440 -5.46 -14.69 27.54
CA ILE A 440 -5.00 -13.70 26.54
C ILE A 440 -4.20 -12.58 27.24
N GLY A 441 -4.69 -12.10 28.39
CA GLY A 441 -4.00 -11.09 29.19
C GLY A 441 -2.63 -11.57 29.73
N ASP A 442 -2.52 -12.84 30.13
CA ASP A 442 -1.25 -13.45 30.56
C ASP A 442 -0.25 -13.56 29.41
N LEU A 443 -0.71 -14.01 28.25
CA LEU A 443 0.10 -14.10 27.04
C LEU A 443 0.63 -12.74 26.58
N HIS A 444 -0.18 -11.69 26.66
CA HIS A 444 0.28 -10.33 26.37
C HIS A 444 1.35 -9.84 27.37
N ARG A 445 1.23 -10.20 28.64
CA ARG A 445 2.27 -9.88 29.66
C ARG A 445 3.58 -10.63 29.38
N GLU A 446 3.50 -11.91 29.01
CA GLU A 446 4.67 -12.70 28.60
C GLU A 446 5.34 -12.11 27.37
N THR A 447 4.56 -11.69 26.37
CA THR A 447 5.06 -10.98 25.17
C THR A 447 5.85 -9.73 25.55
N GLY A 448 5.31 -8.90 26.46
CA GLY A 448 5.99 -7.69 26.92
C GLY A 448 7.30 -7.99 27.67
N SER A 449 7.31 -9.04 28.53
CA SER A 449 8.52 -9.49 29.23
C SER A 449 9.58 -10.00 28.27
N ASN A 450 9.20 -10.84 27.31
CA ASN A 450 10.12 -11.39 26.32
C ASN A 450 10.72 -10.28 25.45
N GLN A 451 9.90 -9.30 25.06
CA GLN A 451 10.38 -8.13 24.32
C GLN A 451 11.48 -7.36 25.07
N GLN A 452 11.26 -7.10 26.36
CA GLN A 452 12.24 -6.41 27.19
C GLN A 452 13.55 -7.22 27.33
N GLN A 453 13.45 -8.56 27.44
CA GLN A 453 14.62 -9.43 27.50
C GLN A 453 15.38 -9.42 26.16
N ILE A 454 14.70 -9.51 25.04
CA ILE A 454 15.29 -9.42 23.69
C ILE A 454 16.04 -8.09 23.54
N GLU A 455 15.45 -6.98 23.97
CA GLU A 455 16.12 -5.67 23.94
C GLU A 455 17.40 -5.65 24.78
N SER A 456 17.35 -6.24 25.99
CA SER A 456 18.53 -6.36 26.87
C SER A 456 19.63 -7.20 26.22
N LEU A 457 19.28 -8.35 25.61
CA LEU A 457 20.23 -9.21 24.91
C LEU A 457 20.85 -8.51 23.70
N ASN A 458 20.07 -7.75 22.96
CA ASN A 458 20.57 -6.95 21.84
C ASN A 458 21.58 -5.88 22.27
N VAL A 459 21.39 -5.27 23.43
CA VAL A 459 22.40 -4.36 24.03
C VAL A 459 23.70 -5.10 24.32
N GLN A 460 23.62 -6.32 24.83
CA GLN A 460 24.81 -7.15 25.11
C GLN A 460 25.53 -7.56 23.81
N VAL A 461 24.78 -7.95 22.78
CA VAL A 461 25.33 -8.21 21.43
C VAL A 461 26.08 -7.01 20.91
N SER A 462 25.50 -5.81 21.01
CA SER A 462 26.14 -4.56 20.60
C SER A 462 27.43 -4.25 21.37
N ALA A 463 27.49 -4.61 22.67
CA ALA A 463 28.71 -4.46 23.48
C ALA A 463 29.81 -5.43 23.02
N LEU A 464 29.44 -6.68 22.69
CA LEU A 464 30.39 -7.68 22.17
C LEU A 464 30.91 -7.30 20.78
N ASP A 465 30.07 -6.74 19.92
CA ASP A 465 30.49 -6.21 18.62
C ASP A 465 31.60 -5.16 18.77
N LYS A 466 31.41 -4.21 19.67
CA LYS A 466 32.45 -3.20 19.98
C LYS A 466 33.77 -3.79 20.51
N GLN A 467 33.70 -4.96 21.18
CA GLN A 467 34.90 -5.66 21.62
C GLN A 467 35.59 -6.39 20.47
N ILE A 468 34.84 -7.03 19.59
CA ILE A 468 35.35 -7.70 18.36
C ILE A 468 36.06 -6.67 17.47
N ASP A 469 35.48 -5.51 17.30
CA ASP A 469 36.05 -4.41 16.49
C ASP A 469 37.38 -3.89 17.03
N LYS A 470 37.62 -4.00 18.36
CA LYS A 470 38.86 -3.56 19.02
C LYS A 470 39.99 -4.58 18.91
N GLN A 471 39.71 -5.81 18.47
CA GLN A 471 40.73 -6.84 18.37
C GLN A 471 41.73 -6.49 17.24
N GLN A 472 43.05 -6.59 17.55
CA GLN A 472 44.10 -6.45 16.55
C GLN A 472 44.16 -7.73 15.70
N LEU A 473 43.75 -7.60 14.47
CA LEU A 473 43.76 -8.70 13.52
C LEU A 473 45.05 -8.68 12.68
N ASN A 474 45.82 -9.75 12.81
CA ASN A 474 47.14 -9.85 12.17
C ASN A 474 47.09 -10.31 10.70
N GLU A 475 45.96 -10.87 10.25
CA GLU A 475 45.82 -11.36 8.88
C GLU A 475 44.99 -10.40 8.01
N GLN A 476 45.47 -10.15 6.80
CA GLN A 476 44.77 -9.25 5.85
C GLN A 476 43.30 -9.65 5.58
N ARG A 477 43.01 -10.96 5.60
CA ARG A 477 41.65 -11.50 5.41
C ARG A 477 40.73 -11.13 6.58
N GLN A 478 41.24 -11.20 7.82
CA GLN A 478 40.50 -10.83 9.02
C GLN A 478 40.22 -9.33 9.02
N VAL A 479 41.22 -8.49 8.69
CA VAL A 479 41.06 -7.04 8.56
C VAL A 479 40.02 -6.67 7.50
N LEU A 480 40.02 -7.37 6.37
CA LEU A 480 39.03 -7.12 5.31
C LEU A 480 37.62 -7.50 5.75
N ALA A 481 37.44 -8.66 6.38
CA ALA A 481 36.13 -9.10 6.91
C ALA A 481 35.59 -8.11 7.94
N GLN A 482 36.44 -7.67 8.88
CA GLN A 482 36.05 -6.70 9.90
C GLN A 482 35.67 -5.35 9.29
N ARG A 483 36.43 -4.86 8.29
CA ARG A 483 36.07 -3.63 7.56
C ARG A 483 34.72 -3.72 6.87
N ARG A 484 34.39 -4.87 6.28
CA ARG A 484 33.08 -5.11 5.66
C ARG A 484 31.95 -5.10 6.70
N ILE A 485 32.17 -5.76 7.85
CA ILE A 485 31.21 -5.75 8.96
C ILE A 485 30.99 -4.33 9.47
N ALA A 486 32.08 -3.57 9.71
CA ALA A 486 32.01 -2.18 10.18
C ALA A 486 31.29 -1.27 9.17
N ALA A 487 31.59 -1.41 7.88
CA ALA A 487 30.89 -0.66 6.82
C ALA A 487 29.41 -1.01 6.73
N THR A 488 29.06 -2.29 6.88
CA THR A 488 27.64 -2.72 6.91
C THR A 488 26.92 -2.16 8.14
N GLN A 489 27.58 -2.16 9.30
CA GLN A 489 27.04 -1.56 10.52
C GLN A 489 26.83 -0.04 10.37
N ASP A 490 27.81 0.70 9.85
CA ASP A 490 27.69 2.15 9.60
C ASP A 490 26.52 2.44 8.64
N ALA A 491 26.34 1.61 7.62
CA ALA A 491 25.18 1.72 6.72
C ALA A 491 23.85 1.48 7.44
N ILE A 492 23.78 0.47 8.33
CA ILE A 492 22.59 0.18 9.15
C ILE A 492 22.30 1.38 10.06
N ASP A 493 23.30 1.88 10.77
CA ASP A 493 23.13 2.98 11.73
C ASP A 493 22.64 4.27 11.02
N ARG A 494 23.25 4.60 9.86
CA ARG A 494 22.83 5.75 9.08
C ARG A 494 21.43 5.61 8.51
N LEU A 495 21.09 4.46 7.96
CA LEU A 495 19.72 4.23 7.44
C LEU A 495 18.68 4.24 8.56
N THR A 496 19.03 3.73 9.75
CA THR A 496 18.16 3.78 10.93
C THR A 496 17.95 5.23 11.36
N GLU A 497 19.01 6.02 11.45
CA GLU A 497 18.92 7.44 11.80
C GLU A 497 18.08 8.22 10.78
N VAL A 498 18.28 7.97 9.49
CA VAL A 498 17.50 8.61 8.42
C VAL A 498 16.02 8.24 8.54
N ARG A 499 15.72 6.95 8.72
CA ARG A 499 14.36 6.46 8.92
C ARG A 499 13.69 7.14 10.12
N ASP A 500 14.34 7.13 11.28
CA ASP A 500 13.78 7.65 12.52
C ASP A 500 13.58 9.18 12.44
N ARG A 501 14.49 9.90 11.78
CA ARG A 501 14.32 11.33 11.51
C ARG A 501 13.15 11.61 10.58
N LEU A 502 13.02 10.83 9.50
CA LEU A 502 11.91 10.97 8.55
C LEU A 502 10.56 10.67 9.21
N GLU A 503 10.47 9.59 10.00
CA GLU A 503 9.24 9.25 10.73
C GLU A 503 8.84 10.36 11.72
N LYS A 504 9.79 10.84 12.55
CA LYS A 504 9.53 11.93 13.51
C LYS A 504 9.14 13.24 12.82
N GLN A 505 9.88 13.62 11.78
CA GLN A 505 9.61 14.85 11.04
C GLN A 505 8.21 14.81 10.42
N PHE A 506 7.85 13.67 9.83
CA PHE A 506 6.55 13.52 9.22
C PHE A 506 5.43 13.49 10.25
N CYS A 507 5.58 12.73 11.34
CA CYS A 507 4.60 12.67 12.40
C CYS A 507 4.29 14.07 12.95
N SER A 508 5.34 14.85 13.22
CA SER A 508 5.19 16.25 13.68
C SER A 508 4.55 17.15 12.62
N GLN A 509 4.92 17.02 11.35
CA GLN A 509 4.31 17.80 10.27
C GLN A 509 2.84 17.42 10.05
N LEU A 510 2.52 16.12 10.13
CA LEU A 510 1.16 15.64 10.01
C LEU A 510 0.30 16.13 11.19
N GLU A 511 0.82 16.04 12.42
CA GLU A 511 0.15 16.60 13.61
C GLU A 511 -0.18 18.06 13.41
N GLN A 512 0.79 18.88 13.00
CA GLN A 512 0.58 20.31 12.78
C GLN A 512 -0.50 20.57 11.73
N ARG A 513 -0.48 19.88 10.58
CA ARG A 513 -1.50 20.03 9.55
C ARG A 513 -2.89 19.63 10.05
N VAL A 514 -2.96 18.52 10.78
CA VAL A 514 -4.24 18.09 11.38
C VAL A 514 -4.77 19.16 12.34
N GLN A 515 -3.91 19.72 13.18
CA GLN A 515 -4.27 20.82 14.09
C GLN A 515 -4.74 22.05 13.32
N ASP A 516 -4.02 22.44 12.27
CA ASP A 516 -4.35 23.61 11.47
C ASP A 516 -5.71 23.46 10.77
N ILE A 517 -5.97 22.27 10.18
CA ILE A 517 -7.26 21.99 9.53
C ILE A 517 -8.37 21.89 10.58
N PHE A 518 -8.14 21.18 11.68
CA PHE A 518 -9.12 21.00 12.75
C PHE A 518 -9.52 22.34 13.36
N SER A 519 -8.56 23.20 13.68
CA SER A 519 -8.81 24.53 14.25
C SER A 519 -9.63 25.45 13.33
N GLN A 520 -9.58 25.22 12.02
CA GLN A 520 -10.37 25.97 11.04
C GLN A 520 -11.81 25.46 10.88
N ILE A 521 -12.08 24.24 11.32
CA ILE A 521 -13.40 23.60 11.22
C ILE A 521 -14.08 23.55 12.57
N SER A 522 -13.36 23.19 13.64
CA SER A 522 -13.90 23.04 14.99
C SER A 522 -13.95 24.38 15.74
N PHE A 523 -15.02 24.59 16.47
CA PHE A 523 -15.16 25.72 17.42
C PHE A 523 -14.81 25.31 18.85
N THR A 524 -14.50 24.04 19.11
CA THR A 524 -14.12 23.56 20.43
C THR A 524 -12.65 23.89 20.74
N PRO A 525 -12.28 24.04 22.04
CA PRO A 525 -10.90 24.32 22.43
C PRO A 525 -9.99 23.04 22.38
N TYR A 526 -10.42 22.03 21.66
CA TYR A 526 -9.70 20.77 21.58
C TYR A 526 -8.57 20.82 20.57
N ILE A 527 -7.48 20.11 20.89
CA ILE A 527 -6.28 20.09 20.07
C ILE A 527 -6.01 18.62 19.67
N PRO A 528 -5.98 18.32 18.38
CA PRO A 528 -5.51 17.02 17.90
C PRO A 528 -4.07 16.75 18.30
N LYS A 529 -3.77 15.57 18.80
CA LYS A 529 -2.42 15.06 19.09
C LYS A 529 -2.19 13.76 18.34
N LEU A 530 -1.04 13.64 17.75
CA LEU A 530 -0.60 12.44 17.04
C LEU A 530 0.61 11.84 17.75
N SER A 531 0.46 10.64 18.31
CA SER A 531 1.57 9.95 18.97
C SER A 531 2.59 9.44 17.95
N ASP A 532 3.81 9.09 18.42
CA ASP A 532 4.85 8.44 17.60
C ASP A 532 4.37 7.11 16.98
N LYS A 533 3.28 6.53 17.49
CA LYS A 533 2.62 5.33 16.95
C LYS A 533 1.46 5.65 16.01
N TYR A 534 1.34 6.91 15.56
CA TYR A 534 0.25 7.41 14.72
C TYR A 534 -1.13 7.29 15.38
N GLU A 535 -1.19 7.32 16.71
CA GLU A 535 -2.45 7.36 17.44
C GLU A 535 -2.95 8.80 17.50
N LEU A 536 -4.11 9.03 16.92
CA LEU A 536 -4.75 10.34 16.89
C LEU A 536 -5.73 10.47 18.07
N THR A 537 -5.57 11.51 18.87
CA THR A 537 -6.39 11.81 20.06
C THR A 537 -6.73 13.30 20.12
N LEU A 538 -7.82 13.63 20.81
CA LEU A 538 -8.14 15.02 21.16
C LEU A 538 -7.74 15.27 22.60
N VAL A 539 -7.08 16.39 22.84
CA VAL A 539 -6.74 16.87 24.18
C VAL A 539 -7.30 18.27 24.42
N GLU A 540 -7.61 18.55 25.66
CA GLU A 540 -8.01 19.85 26.15
C GLU A 540 -6.94 20.40 27.09
N ASN A 541 -6.64 21.69 26.97
CA ASN A 541 -5.64 22.37 27.81
C ASN A 541 -6.20 23.62 28.50
N THR A 542 -7.50 23.67 28.74
CA THR A 542 -8.16 24.84 29.36
C THR A 542 -7.80 25.04 30.85
N SER A 543 -7.38 23.97 31.52
CA SER A 543 -6.98 23.97 32.94
C SER A 543 -5.46 24.07 33.16
N GLY A 544 -4.67 24.28 32.10
CA GLY A 544 -3.19 24.27 32.18
C GLY A 544 -2.57 22.87 32.31
N LYS A 545 -3.39 21.81 32.24
CA LYS A 545 -2.93 20.40 32.10
C LYS A 545 -3.66 19.78 30.93
N GLU A 546 -2.89 19.11 30.08
CA GLU A 546 -3.48 18.34 28.97
C GLU A 546 -4.30 17.17 29.53
N SER A 547 -5.55 17.06 29.13
CA SER A 547 -6.43 15.95 29.45
C SER A 547 -7.06 15.38 28.18
N LEU A 548 -7.19 14.06 28.11
CA LEU A 548 -7.85 13.39 26.97
C LEU A 548 -9.34 13.71 26.98
N VAL A 549 -9.88 14.02 25.81
CA VAL A 549 -11.30 14.32 25.59
C VAL A 549 -11.99 13.09 25.01
N ALA A 550 -13.15 12.74 25.59
CA ALA A 550 -14.09 11.80 24.99
C ALA A 550 -14.87 12.52 23.89
N ALA A 551 -14.37 12.49 22.67
CA ALA A 551 -14.94 13.20 21.53
C ALA A 551 -16.33 12.67 21.14
N SER A 552 -17.24 13.56 20.78
CA SER A 552 -18.53 13.22 20.18
C SER A 552 -18.36 12.64 18.77
N THR A 553 -19.41 12.02 18.22
CA THR A 553 -19.41 11.51 16.83
C THR A 553 -19.04 12.60 15.82
N GLY A 554 -19.61 13.81 15.97
CA GLY A 554 -19.30 14.94 15.09
C GLY A 554 -17.84 15.39 15.18
N GLU A 555 -17.28 15.48 16.38
CA GLU A 555 -15.87 15.83 16.59
C GLU A 555 -14.92 14.77 16.03
N ASN A 556 -15.24 13.48 16.18
CA ASN A 556 -14.47 12.39 15.57
C ASN A 556 -14.55 12.44 14.04
N GLN A 557 -15.69 12.83 13.48
CA GLN A 557 -15.84 13.04 12.04
C GLN A 557 -14.95 14.19 11.55
N ILE A 558 -14.93 15.31 12.26
CA ILE A 558 -14.06 16.46 11.93
C ILE A 558 -12.58 16.07 12.07
N LEU A 559 -12.24 15.36 13.14
CA LEU A 559 -10.88 14.88 13.38
C LEU A 559 -10.41 13.98 12.25
N SER A 560 -11.26 13.05 11.80
CA SER A 560 -10.98 12.16 10.67
C SER A 560 -10.81 12.92 9.35
N LEU A 561 -11.68 13.91 9.07
CA LEU A 561 -11.54 14.77 7.89
C LEU A 561 -10.26 15.59 7.94
N SER A 562 -9.91 16.12 9.12
CA SER A 562 -8.68 16.88 9.32
C SER A 562 -7.43 16.00 9.10
N PHE A 563 -7.50 14.76 9.55
CA PHE A 563 -6.42 13.78 9.34
C PHE A 563 -6.25 13.41 7.86
N ILE A 564 -7.35 13.14 7.15
CA ILE A 564 -7.31 12.90 5.70
C ILE A 564 -6.77 14.12 4.96
N GLY A 565 -7.24 15.30 5.29
CA GLY A 565 -6.72 16.55 4.71
C GLY A 565 -5.22 16.73 4.95
N GLY A 566 -4.76 16.47 6.17
CA GLY A 566 -3.35 16.53 6.55
C GLY A 566 -2.48 15.53 5.76
N ILE A 567 -2.99 14.32 5.55
CA ILE A 567 -2.33 13.31 4.70
C ILE A 567 -2.23 13.82 3.25
N ILE A 568 -3.32 14.31 2.68
CA ILE A 568 -3.35 14.77 1.27
C ILE A 568 -2.39 15.94 1.07
N GLU A 569 -2.38 16.92 1.96
CA GLU A 569 -1.42 18.03 1.92
C GLU A 569 0.03 17.53 2.07
N GLY A 570 0.24 16.57 2.97
CA GLY A 570 1.54 15.94 3.17
C GLY A 570 2.07 15.28 1.89
N VAL A 571 1.26 14.41 1.28
CA VAL A 571 1.64 13.72 0.04
C VAL A 571 1.90 14.70 -1.09
N ARG A 572 1.10 15.74 -1.21
CA ARG A 572 1.27 16.79 -2.23
C ARG A 572 2.62 17.52 -2.11
N GLU A 573 3.03 17.88 -0.90
CA GLU A 573 4.32 18.52 -0.68
C GLU A 573 5.52 17.58 -0.94
N TRP A 574 5.38 16.32 -0.55
CA TRP A 574 6.45 15.32 -0.73
C TRP A 574 6.67 14.98 -2.19
N SER A 575 5.60 14.81 -2.94
CA SER A 575 5.69 14.58 -4.38
C SER A 575 6.39 15.73 -5.13
N GLN A 576 6.22 16.98 -4.65
CA GLN A 576 6.92 18.13 -5.23
C GLN A 576 8.42 18.13 -4.92
N LYS A 577 8.88 17.42 -3.91
CA LYS A 577 10.31 17.35 -3.51
C LYS A 577 11.11 16.25 -4.23
N ASN A 578 10.53 15.59 -5.24
CA ASN A 578 11.17 14.51 -6.03
C ASN A 578 11.84 13.43 -5.15
N THR A 579 11.18 12.99 -4.10
CA THR A 579 11.69 11.90 -3.29
C THR A 579 11.38 10.56 -3.96
N LEU A 580 12.39 9.72 -4.15
CA LEU A 580 12.30 8.35 -4.70
C LEU A 580 11.38 7.41 -3.91
N MET A 581 10.69 7.90 -2.88
CA MET A 581 10.03 7.10 -1.85
C MET A 581 8.52 7.35 -1.72
N GLY A 582 7.91 8.21 -2.52
CA GLY A 582 6.48 8.50 -2.46
C GLY A 582 5.66 7.82 -3.55
N PRO A 583 4.33 7.85 -3.48
CA PRO A 583 3.49 7.44 -4.60
C PRO A 583 3.76 8.30 -5.82
N ASP A 584 3.61 7.71 -7.02
CA ASP A 584 3.87 8.41 -8.29
C ASP A 584 2.96 9.64 -8.50
N SER A 585 1.81 9.68 -7.80
CA SER A 585 0.85 10.78 -7.93
C SER A 585 1.02 11.85 -6.85
N SER A 586 1.08 13.11 -7.27
CA SER A 586 1.06 14.30 -6.39
C SER A 586 -0.36 14.75 -6.02
N THR A 587 -1.37 14.23 -6.69
CA THR A 587 -2.76 14.66 -6.55
C THR A 587 -3.68 13.46 -6.54
N PHE A 588 -4.60 13.43 -5.57
CA PHE A 588 -5.56 12.36 -5.41
C PHE A 588 -6.99 12.92 -5.46
N PRO A 589 -7.91 12.23 -6.14
CA PRO A 589 -9.33 12.55 -6.07
C PRO A 589 -9.89 12.06 -4.74
N ILE A 590 -10.86 12.78 -4.18
CA ILE A 590 -11.65 12.34 -3.04
C ILE A 590 -13.07 12.06 -3.51
N VAL A 591 -13.62 10.91 -3.13
CA VAL A 591 -15.02 10.54 -3.35
C VAL A 591 -15.66 10.25 -1.99
N MET A 592 -16.65 11.05 -1.62
CA MET A 592 -17.32 10.98 -0.34
C MET A 592 -18.80 10.65 -0.51
N ASP A 593 -19.29 9.64 0.20
CA ASP A 593 -20.73 9.41 0.33
C ASP A 593 -21.22 10.03 1.62
N SER A 594 -22.20 10.93 1.53
CA SER A 594 -22.93 11.50 2.67
C SER A 594 -22.05 12.19 3.74
N PRO A 595 -21.13 13.10 3.38
CA PRO A 595 -20.17 13.66 4.32
C PRO A 595 -20.76 14.59 5.40
N PHE A 596 -22.03 14.97 5.27
CA PHE A 596 -22.71 15.93 6.15
C PHE A 596 -23.75 15.29 7.09
N GLY A 597 -23.84 13.94 7.13
CA GLY A 597 -24.95 13.21 7.76
C GLY A 597 -25.08 13.43 9.27
N SER A 598 -23.99 13.31 10.02
CA SER A 598 -23.96 13.34 11.48
C SER A 598 -23.57 14.70 12.07
N LEU A 599 -23.54 15.75 11.26
CA LEU A 599 -23.06 17.08 11.64
C LEU A 599 -24.23 18.04 11.89
N ASP A 600 -24.04 18.96 12.84
CA ASP A 600 -24.92 20.09 13.02
C ASP A 600 -24.71 21.17 11.93
N GLU A 601 -25.57 22.18 11.90
CA GLU A 601 -25.57 23.23 10.88
C GLU A 601 -24.26 24.03 10.84
N ILE A 602 -23.67 24.30 12.00
CA ILE A 602 -22.43 25.08 12.11
C ILE A 602 -21.27 24.29 11.48
N TYR A 603 -21.13 23.02 11.86
CA TYR A 603 -20.09 22.15 11.34
C TYR A 603 -20.27 21.86 9.85
N ARG A 604 -21.52 21.65 9.38
CA ARG A 604 -21.79 21.50 7.94
C ARG A 604 -21.28 22.68 7.14
N LYS A 605 -21.57 23.90 7.60
CA LYS A 605 -21.09 25.11 6.94
C LYS A 605 -19.57 25.20 6.93
N GLN A 606 -18.91 24.95 8.05
CA GLN A 606 -17.46 24.99 8.17
C GLN A 606 -16.79 23.98 7.24
N ILE A 607 -17.28 22.74 7.24
CA ILE A 607 -16.77 21.67 6.38
C ILE A 607 -17.03 21.99 4.90
N ALA A 608 -18.23 22.44 4.54
CA ALA A 608 -18.56 22.83 3.17
C ALA A 608 -17.62 23.92 2.62
N ASN A 609 -17.21 24.85 3.45
CA ASN A 609 -16.25 25.90 3.08
C ASN A 609 -14.81 25.36 2.87
N LYS A 610 -14.42 24.31 3.63
CA LYS A 610 -13.04 23.79 3.61
C LYS A 610 -12.84 22.65 2.59
N LEU A 611 -13.85 21.80 2.40
CA LEU A 611 -13.77 20.64 1.52
C LEU A 611 -13.21 20.96 0.11
N PRO A 612 -13.63 22.05 -0.57
CA PRO A 612 -13.12 22.39 -1.91
C PRO A 612 -11.60 22.62 -1.94
N LYS A 613 -11.01 22.97 -0.81
CA LYS A 613 -9.58 23.30 -0.67
C LYS A 613 -8.73 22.08 -0.29
N LEU A 614 -9.34 21.03 0.24
CA LEU A 614 -8.63 19.84 0.72
C LEU A 614 -8.10 18.98 -0.44
N ALA A 615 -8.81 18.93 -1.55
CA ALA A 615 -8.44 18.10 -2.69
C ALA A 615 -8.51 18.87 -4.01
N ASN A 616 -7.68 18.46 -4.97
CA ASN A 616 -7.71 19.02 -6.32
C ASN A 616 -8.94 18.55 -7.12
N GLN A 617 -9.58 17.50 -6.68
CA GLN A 617 -10.81 16.96 -7.24
C GLN A 617 -11.65 16.31 -6.14
N LEU A 618 -12.93 16.67 -6.09
CA LEU A 618 -13.87 16.20 -5.09
C LEU A 618 -15.16 15.72 -5.76
N VAL A 619 -15.59 14.53 -5.40
CA VAL A 619 -16.90 13.99 -5.76
C VAL A 619 -17.69 13.79 -4.47
N VAL A 620 -18.82 14.45 -4.35
CA VAL A 620 -19.66 14.45 -3.15
C VAL A 620 -21.03 13.91 -3.48
N LEU A 621 -21.41 12.81 -2.85
CA LEU A 621 -22.73 12.23 -2.98
C LEU A 621 -23.58 12.67 -1.78
N VAL A 622 -24.72 13.31 -2.01
CA VAL A 622 -25.52 13.95 -0.96
C VAL A 622 -27.00 13.60 -1.08
N THR A 623 -27.67 13.62 0.06
CA THR A 623 -29.13 13.62 0.12
C THR A 623 -29.68 15.04 0.07
N LYS A 624 -30.95 15.21 -0.33
CA LYS A 624 -31.67 16.49 -0.27
C LYS A 624 -31.61 17.13 1.12
N THR A 625 -31.61 16.33 2.19
CA THR A 625 -31.55 16.83 3.56
C THR A 625 -30.16 17.29 3.97
N GLN A 626 -29.11 16.76 3.39
CA GLN A 626 -27.71 17.16 3.60
C GLN A 626 -27.35 18.38 2.74
N TRP A 627 -27.93 18.49 1.54
CA TRP A 627 -27.74 19.62 0.62
C TRP A 627 -28.70 20.77 0.94
N ARG A 628 -28.55 21.34 2.12
CA ARG A 628 -29.35 22.48 2.54
C ARG A 628 -28.64 23.80 2.24
N GLY A 629 -29.35 24.91 2.40
CA GLY A 629 -28.93 26.23 1.96
C GLY A 629 -27.54 26.70 2.42
N GLU A 630 -27.06 26.30 3.60
CA GLU A 630 -25.72 26.58 4.09
C GLU A 630 -24.64 25.82 3.32
N VAL A 631 -24.83 24.52 3.05
CA VAL A 631 -23.88 23.69 2.30
C VAL A 631 -23.83 24.12 0.83
N ALA A 632 -25.02 24.28 0.21
CA ALA A 632 -25.12 24.69 -1.18
C ALA A 632 -24.40 26.02 -1.43
N ARG A 633 -24.66 27.05 -0.60
CA ARG A 633 -24.05 28.37 -0.75
C ARG A 633 -22.54 28.38 -0.59
N GLU A 634 -21.99 27.62 0.36
CA GLU A 634 -20.54 27.60 0.59
C GLU A 634 -19.79 26.85 -0.53
N MET A 635 -20.44 25.90 -1.20
CA MET A 635 -19.82 25.08 -2.24
C MET A 635 -20.08 25.55 -3.67
N GLU A 636 -21.11 26.41 -3.89
CA GLU A 636 -21.62 26.82 -5.21
C GLU A 636 -20.52 27.30 -6.16
N SER A 637 -19.61 28.15 -5.68
CA SER A 637 -18.52 28.69 -6.51
C SER A 637 -17.50 27.65 -6.99
N SER A 638 -17.46 26.49 -6.34
CA SER A 638 -16.51 25.41 -6.60
C SER A 638 -17.13 24.23 -7.35
N ILE A 639 -18.45 24.26 -7.62
CA ILE A 639 -19.16 23.21 -8.34
C ILE A 639 -18.87 23.34 -9.84
N GLY A 640 -18.30 22.31 -10.43
CA GLY A 640 -18.06 22.23 -11.86
C GLY A 640 -19.02 21.28 -12.60
N ARG A 641 -19.59 20.31 -11.86
CA ARG A 641 -20.57 19.36 -12.40
C ARG A 641 -21.58 18.99 -11.32
N GLU A 642 -22.81 18.77 -11.76
CA GLU A 642 -23.89 18.36 -10.85
C GLU A 642 -24.79 17.34 -11.52
N TYR A 643 -25.16 16.28 -10.78
CA TYR A 643 -25.96 15.17 -11.24
C TYR A 643 -27.06 14.83 -10.23
N VAL A 644 -28.13 14.25 -10.73
CA VAL A 644 -29.25 13.72 -9.94
C VAL A 644 -29.42 12.23 -10.21
N LEU A 645 -29.45 11.43 -9.17
CA LEU A 645 -29.82 10.02 -9.19
C LEU A 645 -31.34 9.91 -9.00
N VAL A 646 -32.07 9.61 -10.05
CA VAL A 646 -33.50 9.43 -10.04
C VAL A 646 -33.83 7.98 -9.74
N TYR A 647 -34.31 7.72 -8.55
CA TYR A 647 -34.73 6.37 -8.15
C TYR A 647 -36.14 6.07 -8.63
N ASN A 648 -36.29 5.02 -9.44
CA ASN A 648 -37.58 4.55 -9.91
C ASN A 648 -38.03 3.35 -9.03
N SER A 649 -39.04 3.60 -8.19
CA SER A 649 -39.55 2.63 -7.24
C SER A 649 -40.69 1.78 -7.83
N PRO A 650 -40.66 0.45 -7.71
CA PRO A 650 -41.75 -0.42 -8.15
C PRO A 650 -42.97 -0.40 -7.20
N LYS A 651 -42.86 0.27 -6.06
CA LYS A 651 -43.92 0.35 -5.06
C LYS A 651 -45.12 1.14 -5.59
N ALA A 652 -46.32 0.58 -5.47
CA ALA A 652 -47.55 1.20 -5.98
C ALA A 652 -47.92 2.50 -5.27
N ASP A 653 -47.57 2.60 -3.97
CA ASP A 653 -47.77 3.72 -3.06
C ASP A 653 -46.53 4.59 -2.85
N CYS A 654 -45.64 4.60 -3.84
CA CYS A 654 -44.40 5.37 -3.77
C CYS A 654 -44.68 6.87 -3.73
N GLU A 655 -44.21 7.56 -2.70
CA GLU A 655 -44.18 9.01 -2.65
C GLU A 655 -43.09 9.56 -3.59
N GLU A 656 -43.50 10.40 -4.52
CA GLU A 656 -42.60 11.07 -5.43
C GLU A 656 -41.89 12.23 -4.71
N ASP A 657 -40.60 12.38 -4.93
CA ASP A 657 -39.79 13.48 -4.39
C ASP A 657 -38.98 14.15 -5.47
N ALA A 658 -38.67 15.42 -5.26
CA ALA A 658 -37.90 16.21 -6.20
C ALA A 658 -37.03 17.23 -5.46
N ILE A 659 -35.97 17.67 -6.13
CA ILE A 659 -35.05 18.73 -5.68
C ILE A 659 -35.07 19.86 -6.72
N GLU A 660 -34.90 21.08 -6.25
CA GLU A 660 -34.78 22.26 -7.10
C GLU A 660 -33.30 22.67 -7.15
N LEU A 661 -32.73 22.66 -8.35
CA LEU A 661 -31.33 22.99 -8.62
C LEU A 661 -31.27 23.95 -9.80
N GLY A 662 -30.55 25.07 -9.65
CA GLY A 662 -30.45 26.07 -10.71
C GLY A 662 -31.81 26.62 -11.22
N GLY A 663 -32.86 26.62 -10.37
CA GLY A 663 -34.20 27.03 -10.77
C GLY A 663 -35.01 25.96 -11.50
N THR A 664 -34.44 24.80 -11.78
CA THR A 664 -35.12 23.67 -12.44
C THR A 664 -35.40 22.56 -11.43
N ARG A 665 -36.59 21.96 -11.56
CA ARG A 665 -37.04 20.89 -10.67
C ARG A 665 -36.66 19.53 -11.23
N TYR A 666 -35.80 18.80 -10.52
CA TYR A 666 -35.35 17.46 -10.86
C TYR A 666 -36.00 16.43 -9.93
N PRO A 667 -36.55 15.33 -10.46
CA PRO A 667 -37.08 14.26 -9.64
C PRO A 667 -35.99 13.49 -8.94
N LEU A 668 -36.18 13.15 -7.67
CA LEU A 668 -35.32 12.26 -6.89
C LEU A 668 -35.92 10.84 -6.81
N VAL A 669 -37.26 10.77 -6.73
CA VAL A 669 -38.02 9.52 -6.64
C VAL A 669 -39.18 9.60 -7.62
N LYS A 670 -39.32 8.57 -8.46
CA LYS A 670 -40.43 8.37 -9.37
C LYS A 670 -41.02 6.97 -9.19
N ARG A 671 -42.24 6.81 -9.60
CA ARG A 671 -42.85 5.49 -9.75
C ARG A 671 -42.24 4.76 -10.96
N SER A 672 -41.78 3.52 -10.75
CA SER A 672 -41.30 2.68 -11.82
C SER A 672 -42.44 2.28 -12.77
N PRO A 673 -42.24 2.31 -14.10
CA PRO A 673 -43.22 1.80 -15.03
C PRO A 673 -43.32 0.26 -15.08
N ASN A 674 -42.46 -0.43 -14.36
CA ASN A 674 -42.37 -1.89 -14.30
C ASN A 674 -42.17 -2.40 -12.85
N GLU A 675 -42.06 -3.69 -12.67
CA GLU A 675 -41.91 -4.35 -11.39
C GLU A 675 -40.48 -4.27 -10.78
N PHE A 676 -39.54 -3.65 -11.48
CA PHE A 676 -38.15 -3.55 -11.04
C PHE A 676 -37.83 -2.15 -10.56
N GLU A 677 -37.00 -2.11 -9.52
CA GLU A 677 -36.31 -0.88 -9.10
C GLU A 677 -35.13 -0.60 -10.03
N TYR A 678 -34.92 0.66 -10.38
CA TYR A 678 -33.72 1.08 -11.09
C TYR A 678 -33.46 2.57 -10.87
N THR A 679 -32.20 2.99 -11.12
CA THR A 679 -31.77 4.38 -10.99
C THR A 679 -31.31 4.93 -12.33
N GLU A 680 -31.79 6.11 -12.66
CA GLU A 680 -31.37 6.91 -13.80
C GLU A 680 -30.41 8.01 -13.31
N ILE A 681 -29.47 8.40 -14.17
CA ILE A 681 -28.52 9.48 -13.90
C ILE A 681 -28.86 10.63 -14.84
N VAL A 682 -29.13 11.80 -14.26
CA VAL A 682 -29.47 13.02 -15.01
C VAL A 682 -28.42 14.09 -14.68
N GLU A 683 -27.81 14.68 -15.69
CA GLU A 683 -26.93 15.85 -15.51
C GLU A 683 -27.80 17.09 -15.29
N VAL A 684 -27.38 17.96 -14.37
CA VAL A 684 -28.06 19.22 -14.13
C VAL A 684 -27.59 20.24 -15.16
N ASP A 685 -28.51 20.72 -15.97
CA ASP A 685 -28.25 21.78 -16.95
C ASP A 685 -28.31 23.14 -16.23
N TYR A 686 -27.21 23.86 -16.21
CA TYR A 686 -27.20 25.27 -15.88
C TYR A 686 -27.34 26.05 -17.17
N ASP A 687 -28.50 26.67 -17.38
CA ASP A 687 -28.65 27.71 -18.40
C ASP A 687 -27.76 28.90 -18.00
N PHE A 688 -26.56 28.98 -18.55
CA PHE A 688 -25.66 30.14 -18.42
C PHE A 688 -26.00 31.24 -19.41
#